data_568de560f4d2368511462c71b96076c1
#
_entry.id   568de560f4d2368511462c71b96076c1
#
_cell.length_a   1.000
_cell.length_b   1.000
_cell.length_c   1.000
_cell.angle_alpha   90.00
_cell.angle_beta   90.00
_cell.angle_gamma   90.00
#
_symmetry.space_group_name_H-M   'P 1'
#
loop_
_entity.id
_entity.type
_entity.pdbx_description
1 polymer ?
#
loop_
_entity_poly.entity_id
_entity_poly.type
_entity_poly.pdbx_seq_one_letter_code
_entity_poly.pdbx_strand_id
1 'polypeptide(L)'
;MKNTEIVVQGARAHNLKNINVTIPRDQLVVLTGLSGSGKSSLAFDTIYAEGQRRYVESLSAYARQFLGQMDKPDVDAIEGLSPAISIDQKTTSRNPRSTVGTVTEIYDYLRLLYARIGKPICPNHGIEITSQTIEQMVDRLLTYPERTKMQLLAPMVSGRKGTHVKLLEDLKKQGFVRVRIDGELRDLDDAIELDKNKKHSIEVVVDRVVMKEGIAARLSDSLETALRLADGRVLVDVMEHEELLFSEHHACPLCGFSIGELEPRMFSFNSPFGACPSCDGLGSTQEVDLDLVVPDWDRSLLEHAIAPWEPTSSQYYPQLLKAVCDHFDIPMDVPVKDLPKEKMDKVLYGSGKDKIHFHYENEFGNVRDQMIEFEGVVRNVERRFKETTSDYVREQMEKYMAQQACPSCKGYRLKPETLAVKVADKHIGEVTQYSIQEADIFFKELDLTEKDMQIARLVLREIEERLGFLVNVGLDYLTLSRAAGTLSGGEAQRIRLATQIGSRLTGVLYILDEPSIGLHQRDNDRLISTLQNMRDIGNTLIVVEHDEDTMLAADYLIDVGPGAGVHGGQIVAAGTPQEVMNNEKSLTGQYLSGRKFIPLPIERRQPNGRKLSIKGAKENNLRNVKVDVPLGLFVAVTGVSGSGKSTLINEILFKSLAQKLNRSKVKPGEHKEVTGIDELEKVIDIDQSPIGRTPRSNPATYTGVFDDIRDVFAATNEAKVRGYKKGRFSFNVKGGRCEACRGDGIIKIEMHFLPDVYVPCEVCHGKRYNRETLEVKYKDKSIADILDMTIENAVVFFENIPKIQRKLQTIVDVGLGYMKLGQPATTLSGGEAQRVKLASELHRRSTGKSFYILDEPTTGLHADDIARLLVVLQRLVENGDSVLVIEHNLDVIKTADYIIDLGPEGGDKGGTIVATGTPEEVVEVAGSYTGKYLKPILERDRMRMDALLAEATKS
;
A
#
# COMPACT_ATOMS: atom_id res chain seq x y z
N MET A 1 -21.67 -38.31 -15.34
CA MET A 1 -21.85 -37.15 -16.23
C MET A 1 -21.04 -35.98 -15.64
N LYS A 2 -20.21 -35.32 -16.40
CA LYS A 2 -19.59 -34.07 -15.91
C LYS A 2 -20.73 -33.07 -15.69
N ASN A 3 -20.87 -32.56 -14.47
CA ASN A 3 -21.76 -31.43 -14.22
C ASN A 3 -21.25 -30.24 -15.04
N THR A 4 -21.99 -29.82 -16.04
CA THR A 4 -21.62 -28.74 -16.98
C THR A 4 -22.08 -27.38 -16.49
N GLU A 5 -22.81 -27.34 -15.37
CA GLU A 5 -23.47 -26.14 -14.86
C GLU A 5 -23.35 -26.07 -13.33
N ILE A 6 -23.33 -24.85 -12.80
CA ILE A 6 -23.55 -24.54 -11.39
C ILE A 6 -24.99 -24.05 -11.27
N VAL A 7 -25.82 -24.74 -10.50
CA VAL A 7 -27.23 -24.41 -10.32
C VAL A 7 -27.45 -23.87 -8.92
N VAL A 8 -27.77 -22.58 -8.82
CA VAL A 8 -28.12 -21.88 -7.57
C VAL A 8 -29.63 -21.85 -7.42
N GLN A 9 -30.17 -22.29 -6.31
CA GLN A 9 -31.62 -22.33 -6.06
C GLN A 9 -31.93 -21.61 -4.75
N GLY A 10 -32.84 -20.65 -4.80
CA GLY A 10 -33.39 -19.97 -3.65
C GLY A 10 -32.40 -19.09 -2.90
N ALA A 11 -31.53 -18.33 -3.60
CA ALA A 11 -30.59 -17.43 -2.94
C ALA A 11 -31.30 -16.19 -2.39
N ARG A 12 -31.08 -15.90 -1.09
CA ARG A 12 -31.73 -14.82 -0.32
C ARG A 12 -30.74 -13.97 0.47
N ALA A 13 -29.44 -14.12 0.25
CA ALA A 13 -28.42 -13.33 0.93
C ALA A 13 -28.65 -11.81 0.68
N HIS A 14 -28.63 -11.02 1.73
CA HIS A 14 -28.80 -9.57 1.72
C HIS A 14 -30.08 -9.11 0.99
N ASN A 15 -29.95 -8.50 -0.19
CA ASN A 15 -31.06 -7.98 -0.98
C ASN A 15 -31.57 -8.96 -2.08
N LEU A 16 -31.00 -10.16 -2.17
CA LEU A 16 -31.44 -11.16 -3.17
C LEU A 16 -32.87 -11.66 -2.86
N LYS A 17 -33.69 -11.73 -3.91
CA LYS A 17 -35.14 -12.03 -3.80
C LYS A 17 -35.45 -13.48 -4.16
N ASN A 18 -34.89 -14.44 -3.42
CA ASN A 18 -35.14 -15.87 -3.65
C ASN A 18 -34.86 -16.29 -5.10
N ILE A 19 -33.70 -15.92 -5.59
CA ILE A 19 -33.35 -16.09 -7.00
C ILE A 19 -32.86 -17.50 -7.32
N ASN A 20 -33.15 -17.93 -8.55
CA ASN A 20 -32.60 -19.14 -9.15
C ASN A 20 -31.78 -18.73 -10.37
N VAL A 21 -30.58 -19.26 -10.49
CA VAL A 21 -29.70 -18.97 -11.61
C VAL A 21 -28.86 -20.18 -11.96
N THR A 22 -28.70 -20.44 -13.26
CA THR A 22 -27.82 -21.46 -13.81
C THR A 22 -26.61 -20.80 -14.45
N ILE A 23 -25.42 -21.21 -14.05
CA ILE A 23 -24.14 -20.66 -14.48
C ILE A 23 -23.36 -21.75 -15.20
N PRO A 24 -22.99 -21.57 -16.46
CA PRO A 24 -22.21 -22.56 -17.19
C PRO A 24 -20.80 -22.69 -16.60
N ARG A 25 -20.28 -23.93 -16.59
CA ARG A 25 -18.91 -24.21 -16.16
C ARG A 25 -17.93 -24.13 -17.32
N ASP A 26 -16.67 -23.97 -16.97
CA ASP A 26 -15.55 -23.88 -17.92
C ASP A 26 -15.72 -22.70 -18.90
N GLN A 27 -16.33 -21.62 -18.41
CA GLN A 27 -16.63 -20.38 -19.15
C GLN A 27 -16.23 -19.15 -18.35
N LEU A 28 -16.06 -18.03 -19.06
CA LEU A 28 -15.94 -16.69 -18.49
C LEU A 28 -17.34 -16.09 -18.34
N VAL A 29 -17.84 -16.06 -17.11
CA VAL A 29 -19.17 -15.54 -16.77
C VAL A 29 -19.02 -14.18 -16.09
N VAL A 30 -19.69 -13.16 -16.61
CA VAL A 30 -19.68 -11.83 -16.01
C VAL A 30 -21.02 -11.54 -15.33
N LEU A 31 -20.95 -11.13 -14.07
CA LEU A 31 -22.08 -10.59 -13.30
C LEU A 31 -22.06 -9.07 -13.38
N THR A 32 -23.12 -8.49 -13.93
CA THR A 32 -23.24 -7.04 -14.12
C THR A 32 -24.54 -6.49 -13.55
N GLY A 33 -24.75 -5.17 -13.61
CA GLY A 33 -25.92 -4.46 -13.11
C GLY A 33 -25.57 -3.25 -12.26
N LEU A 34 -26.55 -2.49 -11.81
CA LEU A 34 -26.36 -1.27 -11.02
C LEU A 34 -25.56 -1.50 -9.71
N SER A 35 -24.88 -0.46 -9.23
CA SER A 35 -24.26 -0.49 -7.90
C SER A 35 -25.33 -0.78 -6.82
N GLY A 36 -25.06 -1.75 -5.92
CA GLY A 36 -26.02 -2.19 -4.91
C GLY A 36 -27.15 -3.09 -5.43
N SER A 37 -27.10 -3.62 -6.65
CA SER A 37 -28.13 -4.51 -7.21
C SER A 37 -28.12 -5.93 -6.64
N GLY A 38 -27.01 -6.36 -5.97
CA GLY A 38 -26.89 -7.71 -5.39
C GLY A 38 -25.86 -8.61 -6.07
N LYS A 39 -25.04 -8.09 -7.00
CA LYS A 39 -23.98 -8.86 -7.69
C LYS A 39 -23.01 -9.53 -6.73
N SER A 40 -22.41 -8.74 -5.85
CA SER A 40 -21.44 -9.24 -4.87
C SER A 40 -22.09 -10.18 -3.86
N SER A 41 -23.38 -9.95 -3.49
CA SER A 41 -24.13 -10.87 -2.64
C SER A 41 -24.32 -12.24 -3.29
N LEU A 42 -24.54 -12.28 -4.62
CA LEU A 42 -24.64 -13.55 -5.35
C LEU A 42 -23.26 -14.22 -5.48
N ALA A 43 -22.24 -13.45 -5.92
CA ALA A 43 -20.92 -13.98 -6.22
C ALA A 43 -20.18 -14.43 -4.95
N PHE A 44 -20.06 -13.54 -3.94
CA PHE A 44 -19.22 -13.75 -2.77
C PHE A 44 -20.00 -14.30 -1.58
N ASP A 45 -21.12 -13.67 -1.19
CA ASP A 45 -21.85 -14.05 0.01
C ASP A 45 -22.71 -15.33 -0.20
N THR A 46 -22.92 -15.76 -1.43
CA THR A 46 -23.68 -16.97 -1.76
C THR A 46 -22.79 -18.05 -2.38
N ILE A 47 -22.27 -17.85 -3.58
CA ILE A 47 -21.57 -18.90 -4.35
C ILE A 47 -20.21 -19.22 -3.73
N TYR A 48 -19.38 -18.18 -3.50
CA TYR A 48 -18.07 -18.37 -2.88
C TYR A 48 -18.18 -18.89 -1.45
N ALA A 49 -19.04 -18.29 -0.63
CA ALA A 49 -19.23 -18.69 0.75
C ALA A 49 -19.63 -20.16 0.89
N GLU A 50 -20.55 -20.66 0.05
CA GLU A 50 -20.94 -22.07 0.05
C GLU A 50 -19.82 -22.98 -0.47
N GLY A 51 -19.10 -22.56 -1.52
CA GLY A 51 -17.96 -23.31 -2.05
C GLY A 51 -16.85 -23.48 -1.00
N GLN A 52 -16.52 -22.41 -0.30
CA GLN A 52 -15.52 -22.42 0.75
C GLN A 52 -15.98 -23.23 1.98
N ARG A 53 -17.24 -23.08 2.38
CA ARG A 53 -17.84 -23.85 3.47
C ARG A 53 -17.71 -25.35 3.22
N ARG A 54 -18.11 -25.83 2.03
CA ARG A 54 -17.98 -27.25 1.65
C ARG A 54 -16.53 -27.73 1.62
N TYR A 55 -15.62 -26.88 1.15
CA TYR A 55 -14.20 -27.20 1.16
C TYR A 55 -13.68 -27.39 2.59
N VAL A 56 -13.98 -26.45 3.50
CA VAL A 56 -13.59 -26.51 4.92
C VAL A 56 -14.23 -27.71 5.61
N GLU A 57 -15.50 -28.03 5.33
CA GLU A 57 -16.17 -29.24 5.88
C GLU A 57 -15.52 -30.56 5.43
N SER A 58 -14.91 -30.58 4.26
CA SER A 58 -14.19 -31.74 3.75
C SER A 58 -12.84 -31.99 4.46
N LEU A 59 -12.31 -31.00 5.18
CA LEU A 59 -11.04 -31.10 5.91
C LEU A 59 -11.18 -31.89 7.21
N SER A 60 -10.05 -32.33 7.77
CA SER A 60 -10.01 -33.01 9.07
C SER A 60 -10.61 -32.12 10.20
N ALA A 61 -11.13 -32.78 11.25
CA ALA A 61 -11.67 -32.08 12.42
C ALA A 61 -10.64 -31.16 13.07
N TYR A 62 -9.37 -31.51 13.04
CA TYR A 62 -8.26 -30.68 13.52
C TYR A 62 -8.10 -29.41 12.69
N ALA A 63 -8.07 -29.52 11.36
CA ALA A 63 -7.97 -28.35 10.46
C ALA A 63 -9.18 -27.42 10.61
N ARG A 64 -10.39 -27.95 10.79
CA ARG A 64 -11.62 -27.17 11.03
C ARG A 64 -11.57 -26.34 12.31
N GLN A 65 -10.92 -26.82 13.38
CA GLN A 65 -10.75 -26.04 14.61
C GLN A 65 -9.95 -24.75 14.40
N PHE A 66 -8.98 -24.75 13.47
CA PHE A 66 -8.19 -23.56 13.14
C PHE A 66 -8.86 -22.61 12.16
N LEU A 67 -9.65 -23.13 11.22
CA LEU A 67 -10.31 -22.34 10.18
C LEU A 67 -11.66 -21.74 10.63
N GLY A 68 -12.18 -22.17 11.79
CA GLY A 68 -13.47 -21.74 12.28
C GLY A 68 -14.65 -22.40 11.57
N GLN A 69 -15.83 -22.29 12.16
CA GLN A 69 -17.08 -22.73 11.55
C GLN A 69 -17.62 -21.59 10.69
N MET A 70 -17.81 -21.84 9.39
CA MET A 70 -18.39 -20.88 8.47
C MET A 70 -19.92 -20.95 8.52
N ASP A 71 -20.57 -19.80 8.57
CA ASP A 71 -22.03 -19.73 8.49
C ASP A 71 -22.51 -20.21 7.12
N LYS A 72 -23.61 -20.96 7.11
CA LYS A 72 -24.24 -21.37 5.87
C LYS A 72 -24.91 -20.16 5.23
N PRO A 73 -24.61 -19.82 3.96
CA PRO A 73 -25.33 -18.75 3.27
C PRO A 73 -26.82 -19.07 3.16
N ASP A 74 -27.65 -18.04 3.10
CA ASP A 74 -29.09 -18.18 2.96
C ASP A 74 -29.45 -18.54 1.51
N VAL A 75 -29.39 -19.84 1.25
CA VAL A 75 -29.65 -20.46 -0.06
C VAL A 75 -30.21 -21.86 0.16
N ASP A 76 -31.17 -22.25 -0.69
CA ASP A 76 -31.77 -23.57 -0.56
C ASP A 76 -30.78 -24.67 -0.97
N ALA A 77 -30.19 -24.56 -2.16
CA ALA A 77 -29.18 -25.48 -2.67
C ALA A 77 -28.28 -24.83 -3.72
N ILE A 78 -27.04 -25.30 -3.78
CA ILE A 78 -26.13 -25.03 -4.91
C ILE A 78 -25.52 -26.34 -5.38
N GLU A 79 -25.74 -26.70 -6.63
CA GLU A 79 -25.18 -27.91 -7.25
C GLU A 79 -24.05 -27.55 -8.22
N GLY A 80 -23.15 -28.48 -8.48
CA GLY A 80 -22.07 -28.33 -9.47
C GLY A 80 -20.89 -27.45 -9.06
N LEU A 81 -20.77 -27.07 -7.76
CA LEU A 81 -19.63 -26.27 -7.30
C LEU A 81 -18.30 -27.02 -7.39
N SER A 82 -17.28 -26.34 -7.91
CA SER A 82 -15.86 -26.68 -7.77
C SER A 82 -15.26 -26.02 -6.54
N PRO A 83 -14.02 -26.41 -6.12
CA PRO A 83 -13.26 -25.62 -5.16
C PRO A 83 -13.19 -24.16 -5.61
N ALA A 84 -13.56 -23.23 -4.72
CA ALA A 84 -13.70 -21.82 -5.06
C ALA A 84 -12.55 -20.98 -4.48
N ILE A 85 -12.00 -20.07 -5.29
CA ILE A 85 -10.98 -19.11 -4.94
C ILE A 85 -11.53 -17.70 -5.21
N SER A 86 -11.48 -16.84 -4.19
CA SER A 86 -11.88 -15.44 -4.29
C SER A 86 -10.67 -14.52 -4.45
N ILE A 87 -10.80 -13.57 -5.37
CA ILE A 87 -9.82 -12.51 -5.59
C ILE A 87 -10.53 -11.16 -5.45
N ASP A 88 -10.62 -10.69 -4.20
CA ASP A 88 -11.29 -9.45 -3.83
C ASP A 88 -10.32 -8.25 -3.71
N GLN A 89 -10.86 -7.04 -3.58
CA GLN A 89 -10.07 -5.80 -3.44
C GLN A 89 -9.65 -5.48 -2.01
N LYS A 90 -10.32 -6.04 -1.00
CA LYS A 90 -10.33 -5.50 0.37
C LYS A 90 -9.07 -5.71 1.21
N THR A 91 -8.09 -6.47 0.78
CA THR A 91 -6.95 -6.84 1.63
C THR A 91 -5.60 -6.42 1.06
N THR A 92 -5.20 -5.18 1.28
CA THR A 92 -3.78 -4.83 1.24
C THR A 92 -3.12 -5.25 2.56
N SER A 93 -2.03 -6.01 2.46
CA SER A 93 -1.25 -6.37 3.65
C SER A 93 -0.68 -5.10 4.29
N ARG A 94 -1.00 -4.86 5.57
CA ARG A 94 -0.41 -3.76 6.34
C ARG A 94 0.97 -4.11 6.92
N ASN A 95 1.47 -5.29 6.64
CA ASN A 95 2.79 -5.70 7.14
C ASN A 95 3.89 -4.97 6.34
N PRO A 96 4.72 -4.12 7.00
CA PRO A 96 5.76 -3.35 6.31
C PRO A 96 6.88 -4.21 5.73
N ARG A 97 6.95 -5.50 6.11
CA ARG A 97 7.90 -6.47 5.57
C ARG A 97 7.40 -7.18 4.32
N SER A 98 6.10 -7.07 3.99
CA SER A 98 5.56 -7.63 2.75
C SER A 98 5.93 -6.75 1.56
N THR A 99 6.52 -7.34 0.52
CA THR A 99 6.87 -6.69 -0.74
C THR A 99 6.21 -7.40 -1.91
N VAL A 100 6.18 -6.77 -3.09
CA VAL A 100 5.72 -7.43 -4.31
C VAL A 100 6.45 -8.76 -4.51
N GLY A 101 7.78 -8.77 -4.40
CA GLY A 101 8.58 -9.99 -4.55
C GLY A 101 8.24 -11.09 -3.56
N THR A 102 7.88 -10.77 -2.30
CA THR A 102 7.50 -11.80 -1.30
C THR A 102 6.07 -12.29 -1.47
N VAL A 103 5.13 -11.43 -1.87
CA VAL A 103 3.73 -11.82 -2.09
C VAL A 103 3.60 -12.70 -3.34
N THR A 104 4.43 -12.48 -4.35
CA THR A 104 4.49 -13.27 -5.59
C THR A 104 5.36 -14.51 -5.49
N GLU A 105 5.98 -14.75 -4.32
CA GLU A 105 6.95 -15.83 -4.08
C GLU A 105 8.23 -15.74 -4.93
N ILE A 106 8.36 -14.75 -5.83
CA ILE A 106 9.57 -14.56 -6.65
C ILE A 106 10.80 -14.40 -5.77
N TYR A 107 10.67 -13.69 -4.64
CA TYR A 107 11.77 -13.49 -3.71
C TYR A 107 12.29 -14.80 -3.10
N ASP A 108 11.44 -15.79 -2.90
CA ASP A 108 11.84 -17.09 -2.38
C ASP A 108 12.71 -17.86 -3.39
N TYR A 109 12.36 -17.77 -4.67
CA TYR A 109 13.19 -18.33 -5.74
C TYR A 109 14.49 -17.54 -5.93
N LEU A 110 14.47 -16.21 -5.78
CA LEU A 110 15.69 -15.40 -5.79
C LEU A 110 16.65 -15.81 -4.67
N ARG A 111 16.16 -16.01 -3.45
CA ARG A 111 16.98 -16.49 -2.33
C ARG A 111 17.62 -17.84 -2.64
N LEU A 112 16.88 -18.75 -3.25
CA LEU A 112 17.38 -20.04 -3.66
C LEU A 112 18.44 -19.91 -4.77
N LEU A 113 18.20 -19.07 -5.77
CA LEU A 113 19.13 -18.82 -6.87
C LEU A 113 20.47 -18.30 -6.34
N TYR A 114 20.43 -17.22 -5.53
CA TYR A 114 21.64 -16.62 -4.95
C TYR A 114 22.39 -17.56 -4.00
N ALA A 115 21.71 -18.42 -3.27
CA ALA A 115 22.33 -19.42 -2.42
C ALA A 115 23.03 -20.55 -3.21
N ARG A 116 22.59 -20.84 -4.45
CA ARG A 116 23.10 -21.94 -5.24
C ARG A 116 24.18 -21.56 -6.25
N ILE A 117 24.03 -20.43 -6.93
CA ILE A 117 24.96 -19.97 -7.98
C ILE A 117 25.58 -18.60 -7.68
N GLY A 118 25.24 -17.98 -6.56
CA GLY A 118 25.79 -16.69 -6.17
C GLY A 118 27.27 -16.76 -5.88
N LYS A 119 28.04 -15.79 -6.40
CA LYS A 119 29.48 -15.64 -6.18
C LYS A 119 29.74 -14.57 -5.15
N PRO A 120 30.36 -14.92 -3.99
CA PRO A 120 30.73 -13.94 -3.00
C PRO A 120 31.87 -13.05 -3.54
N ILE A 121 31.69 -11.74 -3.48
CA ILE A 121 32.69 -10.76 -3.93
C ILE A 121 33.02 -9.83 -2.76
N CYS A 122 34.31 -9.64 -2.49
CA CYS A 122 34.74 -8.74 -1.42
C CYS A 122 34.29 -7.29 -1.74
N PRO A 123 33.50 -6.63 -0.87
CA PRO A 123 33.03 -5.27 -1.12
C PRO A 123 34.17 -4.24 -1.12
N ASN A 124 35.30 -4.53 -0.47
CA ASN A 124 36.43 -3.61 -0.38
C ASN A 124 37.43 -3.75 -1.53
N HIS A 125 37.57 -4.95 -2.10
CA HIS A 125 38.61 -5.25 -3.10
C HIS A 125 38.07 -5.71 -4.44
N GLY A 126 36.77 -6.03 -4.55
CA GLY A 126 36.12 -6.49 -5.79
C GLY A 126 36.55 -7.88 -6.27
N ILE A 127 37.28 -8.66 -5.45
CA ILE A 127 37.73 -10.01 -5.78
C ILE A 127 36.70 -11.05 -5.33
N GLU A 128 36.60 -12.12 -6.12
CA GLU A 128 35.78 -13.26 -5.74
C GLU A 128 36.37 -13.98 -4.53
N ILE A 129 35.53 -14.30 -3.58
CA ILE A 129 35.86 -14.98 -2.33
C ILE A 129 35.48 -16.45 -2.49
N THR A 130 36.46 -17.36 -2.50
CA THR A 130 36.24 -18.78 -2.62
C THR A 130 36.55 -19.50 -1.32
N SER A 131 35.81 -20.55 -0.98
CA SER A 131 36.22 -21.52 0.03
C SER A 131 37.21 -22.51 -0.59
N GLN A 132 38.23 -22.87 0.16
CA GLN A 132 39.25 -23.80 -0.31
C GLN A 132 39.18 -25.08 0.51
N THR A 133 39.23 -26.22 -0.13
CA THR A 133 39.38 -27.51 0.56
C THR A 133 40.84 -27.68 0.99
N ILE A 134 41.09 -28.51 2.02
CA ILE A 134 42.45 -28.84 2.48
C ILE A 134 43.31 -29.37 1.31
N GLU A 135 42.70 -30.20 0.44
CA GLU A 135 43.39 -30.72 -0.73
C GLU A 135 43.87 -29.62 -1.67
N GLN A 136 42.98 -28.65 -1.95
CA GLN A 136 43.34 -27.49 -2.80
C GLN A 136 44.43 -26.60 -2.17
N MET A 137 44.40 -26.43 -0.84
CA MET A 137 45.44 -25.71 -0.10
C MET A 137 46.78 -26.43 -0.21
N VAL A 138 46.75 -27.75 0.00
CA VAL A 138 47.97 -28.60 -0.16
C VAL A 138 48.49 -28.53 -1.59
N ASP A 139 47.65 -28.71 -2.61
CA ASP A 139 48.03 -28.63 -4.01
C ASP A 139 48.68 -27.28 -4.35
N ARG A 140 48.13 -26.18 -3.85
CA ARG A 140 48.71 -24.84 -4.00
C ARG A 140 50.07 -24.73 -3.33
N LEU A 141 50.24 -25.27 -2.14
CA LEU A 141 51.54 -25.26 -1.44
C LEU A 141 52.59 -26.15 -2.12
N LEU A 142 52.15 -27.25 -2.72
CA LEU A 142 53.06 -28.15 -3.47
C LEU A 142 53.62 -27.53 -4.79
N THR A 143 53.09 -26.38 -5.24
CA THR A 143 53.61 -25.67 -6.40
C THR A 143 54.96 -24.98 -6.13
N TYR A 144 55.33 -24.80 -4.85
CA TYR A 144 56.61 -24.15 -4.51
C TYR A 144 57.80 -25.11 -4.64
N PRO A 145 59.01 -24.57 -4.96
CA PRO A 145 60.18 -25.39 -5.18
C PRO A 145 60.62 -26.21 -3.95
N GLU A 146 61.32 -27.31 -4.20
CA GLU A 146 61.93 -28.08 -3.09
C GLU A 146 62.85 -27.19 -2.22
N ARG A 147 62.92 -27.46 -0.93
CA ARG A 147 63.63 -26.72 0.14
C ARG A 147 63.03 -25.39 0.51
N THR A 148 61.88 -24.96 -0.09
CA THR A 148 61.17 -23.78 0.41
C THR A 148 60.71 -24.01 1.87
N LYS A 149 61.03 -23.04 2.73
CA LYS A 149 60.61 -23.07 4.13
C LYS A 149 59.26 -22.40 4.27
N MET A 150 58.30 -23.05 4.97
CA MET A 150 56.98 -22.54 5.22
C MET A 150 56.63 -22.60 6.73
N GLN A 151 55.88 -21.66 7.16
CA GLN A 151 55.35 -21.60 8.52
C GLN A 151 53.81 -21.53 8.47
N LEU A 152 53.18 -22.52 9.09
CA LEU A 152 51.72 -22.58 9.16
C LEU A 152 51.26 -21.90 10.47
N LEU A 153 50.43 -20.91 10.35
CA LEU A 153 50.00 -20.05 11.44
C LEU A 153 48.47 -20.08 11.57
N ALA A 154 47.98 -20.20 12.81
CA ALA A 154 46.52 -20.09 13.09
C ALA A 154 46.20 -18.66 13.58
N PRO A 155 45.48 -17.81 12.85
CA PRO A 155 45.18 -16.45 13.24
C PRO A 155 44.06 -16.41 14.29
N MET A 156 44.44 -16.32 15.57
CA MET A 156 43.53 -16.34 16.73
C MET A 156 42.90 -14.96 16.99
N VAL A 157 43.65 -13.90 16.79
CA VAL A 157 43.21 -12.51 17.00
C VAL A 157 43.68 -11.66 15.81
N SER A 158 42.78 -10.91 15.18
CA SER A 158 43.08 -9.98 14.11
C SER A 158 42.65 -8.57 14.51
N GLY A 159 43.60 -7.68 14.77
CA GLY A 159 43.41 -6.26 14.98
C GLY A 159 42.45 -5.88 16.15
N ARG A 160 42.38 -6.67 17.21
CA ARG A 160 41.53 -6.40 18.40
C ARG A 160 42.32 -5.80 19.55
N LYS A 161 41.72 -4.87 20.29
CA LYS A 161 42.29 -4.31 21.54
C LYS A 161 42.12 -5.30 22.66
N GLY A 162 43.10 -5.36 23.53
CA GLY A 162 43.08 -6.20 24.74
C GLY A 162 44.47 -6.73 25.11
N THR A 163 44.62 -7.22 26.34
CA THR A 163 45.84 -7.86 26.81
C THR A 163 45.97 -9.34 26.43
N HIS A 164 44.88 -9.96 26.01
CA HIS A 164 44.77 -11.35 25.55
C HIS A 164 45.47 -12.42 26.42
N VAL A 165 45.69 -12.13 27.72
CA VAL A 165 46.41 -13.01 28.66
C VAL A 165 45.81 -14.40 28.72
N LYS A 166 44.47 -14.49 28.86
CA LYS A 166 43.79 -15.78 28.95
C LYS A 166 43.98 -16.64 27.72
N LEU A 167 43.95 -16.03 26.51
CA LEU A 167 44.19 -16.72 25.26
C LEU A 167 45.59 -17.29 25.20
N LEU A 168 46.61 -16.50 25.58
CA LEU A 168 48.02 -16.93 25.57
C LEU A 168 48.24 -18.06 26.57
N GLU A 169 47.61 -18.00 27.78
CA GLU A 169 47.67 -19.09 28.74
C GLU A 169 47.01 -20.39 28.28
N ASP A 170 45.86 -20.27 27.60
CA ASP A 170 45.14 -21.44 27.07
C ASP A 170 45.91 -22.10 25.92
N LEU A 171 46.54 -21.30 25.05
CA LEU A 171 47.42 -21.81 24.00
C LEU A 171 48.67 -22.53 24.58
N LYS A 172 49.26 -22.00 25.64
CA LYS A 172 50.39 -22.65 26.37
C LYS A 172 49.93 -23.99 26.97
N LYS A 173 48.71 -24.07 27.57
CA LYS A 173 48.16 -25.32 28.12
C LYS A 173 47.91 -26.36 27.07
N GLN A 174 47.57 -25.94 25.80
CA GLN A 174 47.35 -26.83 24.66
C GLN A 174 48.67 -27.35 24.05
N GLY A 175 49.83 -26.88 24.55
CA GLY A 175 51.15 -27.38 24.15
C GLY A 175 51.80 -26.61 22.99
N PHE A 176 51.24 -25.46 22.60
CA PHE A 176 51.90 -24.60 21.61
C PHE A 176 53.09 -23.87 22.23
N VAL A 177 54.16 -23.71 21.45
CA VAL A 177 55.43 -23.15 21.94
C VAL A 177 55.61 -21.70 21.51
N ARG A 178 55.11 -21.35 20.30
CA ARG A 178 55.38 -20.04 19.67
C ARG A 178 54.13 -19.38 19.13
N VAL A 179 54.13 -18.07 19.25
CA VAL A 179 53.13 -17.19 18.68
C VAL A 179 53.83 -16.08 17.87
N ARG A 180 53.15 -15.60 16.83
CA ARG A 180 53.53 -14.37 16.14
C ARG A 180 52.58 -13.28 16.62
N ILE A 181 53.09 -12.21 17.19
CA ILE A 181 52.32 -11.09 17.73
C ILE A 181 52.76 -9.84 16.99
N ASP A 182 51.82 -9.19 16.28
CA ASP A 182 52.03 -7.98 15.49
C ASP A 182 53.22 -8.12 14.51
N GLY A 183 53.36 -9.34 13.95
CA GLY A 183 54.43 -9.70 13.00
C GLY A 183 55.73 -10.21 13.64
N GLU A 184 55.90 -10.14 14.98
CA GLU A 184 57.08 -10.61 15.68
C GLU A 184 56.84 -12.00 16.32
N LEU A 185 57.78 -12.93 16.07
CA LEU A 185 57.75 -14.25 16.69
C LEU A 185 58.19 -14.16 18.17
N ARG A 186 57.41 -14.75 19.05
CA ARG A 186 57.69 -14.81 20.52
C ARG A 186 57.41 -16.21 21.03
N ASP A 187 58.22 -16.63 22.00
CA ASP A 187 57.97 -17.88 22.72
C ASP A 187 56.89 -17.68 23.81
N LEU A 188 55.96 -18.63 23.91
CA LEU A 188 54.89 -18.58 24.92
C LEU A 188 55.40 -18.78 26.35
N ASP A 189 56.63 -19.21 26.52
CA ASP A 189 57.28 -19.31 27.82
C ASP A 189 57.79 -17.95 28.32
N ASP A 190 57.95 -16.99 27.43
CA ASP A 190 58.37 -15.63 27.81
C ASP A 190 57.20 -14.85 28.42
N ALA A 191 57.50 -13.84 29.22
CA ALA A 191 56.50 -12.92 29.76
C ALA A 191 56.02 -11.96 28.65
N ILE A 192 54.83 -12.23 28.10
CA ILE A 192 54.25 -11.43 27.06
C ILE A 192 53.25 -10.43 27.67
N GLU A 193 53.62 -9.15 27.70
CA GLU A 193 52.72 -8.06 28.09
C GLU A 193 52.25 -7.28 26.89
N LEU A 194 50.92 -7.19 26.68
CA LEU A 194 50.28 -6.47 25.58
C LEU A 194 49.54 -5.24 26.11
N ASP A 195 49.63 -4.15 25.35
CA ASP A 195 48.94 -2.90 25.68
C ASP A 195 47.42 -3.02 25.45
N LYS A 196 46.62 -2.87 26.49
CA LYS A 196 45.18 -2.95 26.47
C LYS A 196 44.51 -2.01 25.44
N ASN A 197 45.15 -0.89 25.11
CA ASN A 197 44.59 0.16 24.27
C ASN A 197 45.00 0.05 22.80
N LYS A 198 46.00 -0.78 22.48
CA LYS A 198 46.44 -1.03 21.10
C LYS A 198 45.72 -2.21 20.50
N LYS A 199 45.61 -2.21 19.19
CA LYS A 199 45.10 -3.34 18.42
C LYS A 199 46.25 -4.33 18.21
N HIS A 200 46.02 -5.60 18.55
CA HIS A 200 46.97 -6.68 18.39
C HIS A 200 46.44 -7.74 17.41
N SER A 201 47.35 -8.34 16.67
CA SER A 201 47.16 -9.55 15.90
C SER A 201 47.99 -10.66 16.47
N ILE A 202 47.37 -11.81 16.78
CA ILE A 202 48.02 -12.95 17.41
C ILE A 202 47.78 -14.19 16.56
N GLU A 203 48.83 -14.79 16.06
CA GLU A 203 48.81 -16.02 15.28
C GLU A 203 49.64 -17.10 15.97
N VAL A 204 49.11 -18.31 16.10
CA VAL A 204 49.81 -19.45 16.70
C VAL A 204 50.59 -20.18 15.63
N VAL A 205 51.87 -20.43 15.90
CA VAL A 205 52.69 -21.27 15.00
C VAL A 205 52.30 -22.74 15.22
N VAL A 206 51.58 -23.31 14.22
CA VAL A 206 51.13 -24.70 14.27
C VAL A 206 52.23 -25.64 13.81
N ASP A 207 52.89 -25.36 12.70
CA ASP A 207 53.97 -26.17 12.17
C ASP A 207 54.97 -25.34 11.36
N ARG A 208 56.19 -25.87 11.22
CA ARG A 208 57.26 -25.36 10.38
C ARG A 208 57.73 -26.48 9.47
N VAL A 209 57.48 -26.32 8.18
CA VAL A 209 57.79 -27.34 7.19
C VAL A 209 58.78 -26.86 6.15
N VAL A 210 59.57 -27.78 5.65
CA VAL A 210 60.45 -27.56 4.51
C VAL A 210 59.94 -28.43 3.35
N MET A 211 59.72 -27.82 2.21
CA MET A 211 59.20 -28.53 1.03
C MET A 211 60.12 -29.65 0.61
N LYS A 212 59.61 -30.86 0.53
CA LYS A 212 60.30 -32.08 0.07
C LYS A 212 59.29 -33.09 -0.50
N GLU A 213 59.75 -34.00 -1.28
CA GLU A 213 58.90 -35.09 -1.80
C GLU A 213 58.19 -35.88 -0.67
N GLY A 214 56.88 -36.11 -0.82
CA GLY A 214 56.06 -36.86 0.16
C GLY A 214 55.56 -36.02 1.36
N ILE A 215 55.67 -34.70 1.36
CA ILE A 215 55.26 -33.80 2.47
C ILE A 215 53.74 -33.63 2.58
N ALA A 216 52.96 -34.00 1.54
CA ALA A 216 51.51 -33.71 1.43
C ALA A 216 50.69 -34.14 2.66
N ALA A 217 50.94 -35.34 3.21
CA ALA A 217 50.20 -35.80 4.37
C ALA A 217 50.41 -34.95 5.63
N ARG A 218 51.69 -34.53 5.86
CA ARG A 218 52.04 -33.62 6.98
C ARG A 218 51.44 -32.25 6.79
N LEU A 219 51.43 -31.72 5.56
CA LEU A 219 50.76 -30.45 5.26
C LEU A 219 49.26 -30.51 5.53
N SER A 220 48.58 -31.59 5.13
CA SER A 220 47.17 -31.80 5.41
C SER A 220 46.87 -31.80 6.91
N ASP A 221 47.65 -32.58 7.72
CA ASP A 221 47.44 -32.65 9.18
C ASP A 221 47.69 -31.32 9.87
N SER A 222 48.74 -30.58 9.41
CA SER A 222 49.08 -29.25 9.96
C SER A 222 48.05 -28.19 9.59
N LEU A 223 47.53 -28.21 8.35
CA LEU A 223 46.44 -27.33 7.87
C LEU A 223 45.15 -27.62 8.63
N GLU A 224 44.76 -28.89 8.78
CA GLU A 224 43.58 -29.28 9.55
C GLU A 224 43.64 -28.79 11.01
N THR A 225 44.82 -28.91 11.61
CA THR A 225 45.02 -28.42 12.97
C THR A 225 44.90 -26.90 13.07
N ALA A 226 45.50 -26.16 12.11
CA ALA A 226 45.43 -24.69 12.06
C ALA A 226 43.99 -24.20 11.80
N LEU A 227 43.28 -24.82 10.87
CA LEU A 227 41.89 -24.50 10.53
C LEU A 227 40.95 -24.72 11.71
N ARG A 228 41.13 -25.83 12.45
CA ARG A 228 40.33 -26.12 13.65
C ARG A 228 40.58 -25.10 14.78
N LEU A 229 41.82 -24.61 14.94
CA LEU A 229 42.17 -23.62 15.97
C LEU A 229 41.64 -22.24 15.65
N ALA A 230 41.74 -21.81 14.41
CA ALA A 230 41.40 -20.44 13.98
C ALA A 230 40.07 -20.36 13.22
N ASP A 231 39.08 -21.22 13.57
CA ASP A 231 37.74 -21.19 12.99
C ASP A 231 37.74 -21.15 11.46
N GLY A 232 38.39 -22.17 10.85
CA GLY A 232 38.43 -22.37 9.41
C GLY A 232 39.41 -21.45 8.65
N ARG A 233 40.35 -20.81 9.32
CA ARG A 233 41.37 -19.95 8.69
C ARG A 233 42.79 -20.41 9.00
N VAL A 234 43.69 -20.34 8.03
CA VAL A 234 45.11 -20.61 8.20
C VAL A 234 45.94 -19.63 7.36
N LEU A 235 46.98 -19.07 7.98
CA LEU A 235 47.95 -18.23 7.32
C LEU A 235 49.21 -19.06 7.08
N VAL A 236 49.70 -19.13 5.86
CA VAL A 236 50.96 -19.80 5.53
C VAL A 236 51.97 -18.75 5.09
N ASP A 237 52.97 -18.55 5.92
CA ASP A 237 54.12 -17.71 5.55
C ASP A 237 55.15 -18.55 4.79
N VAL A 238 55.21 -18.32 3.47
CA VAL A 238 56.19 -18.95 2.58
C VAL A 238 57.42 -18.06 2.59
N MET A 239 58.40 -18.41 3.42
CA MET A 239 59.61 -17.64 3.65
C MET A 239 60.32 -17.31 2.35
N GLU A 240 60.71 -16.04 2.16
CA GLU A 240 61.35 -15.50 0.96
C GLU A 240 60.44 -15.36 -0.27
N HIS A 241 59.13 -15.67 -0.12
CA HIS A 241 58.14 -15.54 -1.20
C HIS A 241 56.95 -14.65 -0.75
N GLU A 242 55.88 -15.23 -0.26
CA GLU A 242 54.63 -14.53 0.07
C GLU A 242 53.93 -15.13 1.30
N GLU A 243 53.01 -14.35 1.91
CA GLU A 243 52.07 -14.88 2.87
C GLU A 243 50.77 -15.24 2.18
N LEU A 244 50.28 -16.47 2.40
CA LEU A 244 49.03 -16.99 1.84
C LEU A 244 48.01 -17.20 2.94
N LEU A 245 46.91 -16.51 2.84
CA LEU A 245 45.75 -16.75 3.71
C LEU A 245 44.77 -17.72 3.02
N PHE A 246 44.64 -18.89 3.60
CA PHE A 246 43.63 -19.88 3.18
C PHE A 246 42.45 -19.89 4.15
N SER A 247 41.29 -20.23 3.64
CA SER A 247 40.09 -20.35 4.46
C SER A 247 39.17 -21.44 3.94
N GLU A 248 38.63 -22.24 4.86
CA GLU A 248 37.52 -23.15 4.59
C GLU A 248 36.21 -22.39 4.42
N HIS A 249 36.09 -21.17 4.96
CA HIS A 249 34.98 -20.28 4.79
C HIS A 249 35.24 -19.28 3.65
N HIS A 250 34.19 -18.71 3.09
CA HIS A 250 34.33 -17.64 2.10
C HIS A 250 34.94 -16.38 2.76
N ALA A 251 36.23 -16.18 2.63
CA ALA A 251 36.93 -15.03 3.20
C ALA A 251 37.88 -14.35 2.20
N CYS A 252 37.91 -13.01 2.25
CA CYS A 252 38.80 -12.21 1.43
C CYS A 252 40.24 -12.32 1.94
N PRO A 253 41.20 -12.71 1.11
CA PRO A 253 42.61 -12.86 1.54
C PRO A 253 43.26 -11.52 1.93
N LEU A 254 42.77 -10.38 1.43
CA LEU A 254 43.37 -9.07 1.65
C LEU A 254 42.87 -8.35 2.90
N CYS A 255 41.58 -8.46 3.24
CA CYS A 255 41.00 -7.72 4.36
C CYS A 255 40.31 -8.59 5.42
N GLY A 256 40.26 -9.90 5.23
CA GLY A 256 39.61 -10.82 6.17
C GLY A 256 38.08 -10.72 6.19
N PHE A 257 37.45 -9.97 5.26
CA PHE A 257 36.00 -9.97 5.12
C PHE A 257 35.56 -11.37 4.79
N SER A 258 34.71 -11.94 5.63
CA SER A 258 34.26 -13.33 5.50
C SER A 258 32.74 -13.41 5.42
N ILE A 259 32.27 -14.37 4.64
CA ILE A 259 30.86 -14.71 4.46
C ILE A 259 30.66 -16.14 4.97
N GLY A 260 29.62 -16.37 5.73
CA GLY A 260 29.25 -17.70 6.17
C GLY A 260 28.80 -18.59 5.00
N GLU A 261 28.36 -19.81 5.32
CA GLU A 261 27.82 -20.72 4.33
C GLU A 261 26.62 -20.07 3.60
N LEU A 262 26.57 -20.21 2.27
CA LEU A 262 25.53 -19.61 1.42
C LEU A 262 24.24 -20.43 1.53
N GLU A 263 23.38 -20.03 2.44
CA GLU A 263 22.06 -20.63 2.65
C GLU A 263 20.93 -19.66 2.27
N PRO A 264 19.76 -20.18 1.81
CA PRO A 264 18.63 -19.30 1.46
C PRO A 264 18.15 -18.36 2.59
N ARG A 265 18.33 -18.78 3.87
CA ARG A 265 17.97 -17.92 5.03
C ARG A 265 18.83 -16.67 5.17
N MET A 266 20.06 -16.71 4.66
CA MET A 266 20.98 -15.57 4.62
C MET A 266 20.45 -14.42 3.75
N PHE A 267 19.69 -14.75 2.70
CA PHE A 267 19.08 -13.79 1.78
C PHE A 267 17.67 -13.34 2.19
N SER A 268 17.21 -13.71 3.40
CA SER A 268 15.90 -13.32 3.91
C SER A 268 16.00 -12.10 4.82
N PHE A 269 15.36 -11.00 4.44
CA PHE A 269 15.24 -9.82 5.30
C PHE A 269 14.22 -10.00 6.44
N ASN A 270 13.46 -11.10 6.44
CA ASN A 270 12.56 -11.48 7.54
C ASN A 270 13.24 -12.40 8.57
N SER A 271 14.49 -12.77 8.32
CA SER A 271 15.31 -13.62 9.20
C SER A 271 16.43 -12.81 9.83
N PRO A 272 16.75 -12.99 11.12
CA PRO A 272 17.88 -12.35 11.78
C PRO A 272 19.23 -12.65 11.13
N PHE A 273 19.33 -13.74 10.35
CA PHE A 273 20.53 -14.12 9.63
C PHE A 273 20.84 -13.20 8.46
N GLY A 274 19.81 -12.71 7.75
CA GLY A 274 19.97 -11.86 6.57
C GLY A 274 19.57 -10.41 6.77
N ALA A 275 18.67 -10.11 7.73
CA ALA A 275 18.14 -8.78 7.96
C ALA A 275 19.22 -7.77 8.36
N CYS A 276 19.17 -6.58 7.81
CA CYS A 276 19.98 -5.45 8.25
C CYS A 276 19.72 -5.15 9.72
N PRO A 277 20.74 -5.14 10.61
CA PRO A 277 20.54 -4.95 12.05
C PRO A 277 20.11 -3.52 12.43
N SER A 278 20.35 -2.53 11.55
CA SER A 278 20.01 -1.13 11.81
C SER A 278 18.53 -0.82 11.58
N CYS A 279 17.86 -1.55 10.66
CA CYS A 279 16.44 -1.36 10.34
C CYS A 279 15.61 -2.63 10.50
N ASP A 280 16.16 -3.69 11.10
CA ASP A 280 15.49 -4.99 11.29
C ASP A 280 14.82 -5.53 10.01
N GLY A 281 15.47 -5.31 8.84
CA GLY A 281 14.97 -5.75 7.54
C GLY A 281 13.84 -4.90 6.94
N LEU A 282 13.54 -3.73 7.51
CA LEU A 282 12.51 -2.82 6.98
C LEU A 282 12.99 -2.02 5.76
N GLY A 283 14.31 -1.80 5.62
CA GLY A 283 14.91 -1.01 4.55
C GLY A 283 14.82 0.50 4.76
N SER A 284 14.04 0.92 5.73
CA SER A 284 13.85 2.33 6.09
C SER A 284 13.90 2.51 7.59
N THR A 285 14.25 3.72 8.02
CA THR A 285 14.15 4.18 9.40
C THR A 285 13.13 5.30 9.46
N GLN A 286 12.39 5.34 10.56
CA GLN A 286 11.52 6.48 10.85
C GLN A 286 12.30 7.47 11.70
N GLU A 287 12.53 8.65 11.18
CA GLU A 287 13.21 9.75 11.84
C GLU A 287 12.29 10.97 11.90
N VAL A 288 12.49 11.82 12.89
CA VAL A 288 11.72 13.06 12.99
C VAL A 288 12.15 14.02 11.88
N ASP A 289 11.21 14.44 11.07
CA ASP A 289 11.42 15.44 10.01
C ASP A 289 11.26 16.85 10.58
N LEU A 290 12.32 17.64 10.50
CA LEU A 290 12.31 19.01 11.01
C LEU A 290 11.31 19.93 10.26
N ASP A 291 11.11 19.68 8.97
CA ASP A 291 10.12 20.46 8.19
C ASP A 291 8.67 20.12 8.58
N LEU A 292 8.44 18.95 9.17
CA LEU A 292 7.14 18.58 9.74
C LEU A 292 6.99 19.08 11.18
N VAL A 293 8.10 19.19 11.92
CA VAL A 293 8.13 19.75 13.28
C VAL A 293 7.97 21.27 13.25
N VAL A 294 8.62 21.93 12.30
CA VAL A 294 8.53 23.39 12.04
C VAL A 294 8.05 23.59 10.61
N PRO A 295 6.76 23.44 10.34
CA PRO A 295 6.23 23.49 8.97
C PRO A 295 6.28 24.86 8.34
N ASP A 296 6.42 25.92 9.13
CA ASP A 296 6.50 27.30 8.69
C ASP A 296 7.60 28.03 9.46
N TRP A 297 8.76 28.17 8.86
CA TRP A 297 9.93 28.85 9.42
C TRP A 297 9.79 30.37 9.50
N ASP A 298 8.78 30.96 8.84
CA ASP A 298 8.46 32.39 8.92
C ASP A 298 7.66 32.74 10.19
N ARG A 299 7.13 31.73 10.92
CA ARG A 299 6.47 31.92 12.20
C ARG A 299 7.46 32.01 13.34
N SER A 300 7.07 32.78 14.36
CA SER A 300 7.77 32.83 15.65
C SER A 300 7.34 31.68 16.59
N LEU A 301 8.12 31.46 17.64
CA LEU A 301 7.78 30.48 18.69
C LEU A 301 6.47 30.85 19.42
N LEU A 302 6.18 32.15 19.56
CA LEU A 302 4.90 32.67 20.09
C LEU A 302 3.70 32.35 19.19
N GLU A 303 3.93 32.30 17.89
CA GLU A 303 2.91 31.96 16.88
C GLU A 303 2.80 30.46 16.66
N HIS A 304 3.31 29.66 17.60
CA HIS A 304 3.26 28.22 17.58
C HIS A 304 3.98 27.58 16.37
N ALA A 305 5.18 28.03 16.05
CA ALA A 305 6.00 27.44 14.99
C ALA A 305 6.30 25.95 15.23
N ILE A 306 6.32 25.47 16.48
CA ILE A 306 6.57 24.07 16.85
C ILE A 306 5.26 23.27 16.79
N ALA A 307 5.00 22.61 15.69
CA ALA A 307 3.74 21.92 15.43
C ALA A 307 3.37 20.79 16.44
N PRO A 308 4.30 19.94 16.93
CA PRO A 308 3.98 18.92 17.93
C PRO A 308 3.49 19.47 19.28
N TRP A 309 3.77 20.73 19.57
CA TRP A 309 3.47 21.39 20.84
C TRP A 309 2.42 22.51 20.71
N GLU A 310 1.71 22.57 19.61
CA GLU A 310 0.59 23.48 19.43
C GLU A 310 -0.48 23.25 20.51
N PRO A 311 -0.95 24.27 21.20
CA PRO A 311 -1.89 24.12 22.31
C PRO A 311 -3.25 23.69 21.78
N THR A 312 -3.61 22.43 21.98
CA THR A 312 -4.95 21.90 21.67
C THR A 312 -5.78 21.63 22.90
N SER A 313 -5.16 21.16 24.01
CA SER A 313 -5.84 20.84 25.26
C SER A 313 -4.96 20.90 26.51
N SER A 314 -3.66 21.16 26.36
CA SER A 314 -2.72 21.19 27.47
C SER A 314 -1.78 22.39 27.38
N GLN A 315 -1.63 23.12 28.49
CA GLN A 315 -0.71 24.23 28.61
C GLN A 315 0.73 23.81 28.97
N TYR A 316 0.98 22.51 29.10
CA TYR A 316 2.27 22.00 29.56
C TYR A 316 3.42 22.36 28.61
N TYR A 317 3.29 22.03 27.31
CA TYR A 317 4.35 22.27 26.32
C TYR A 317 4.61 23.76 26.03
N PRO A 318 3.59 24.63 25.92
CA PRO A 318 3.82 26.07 25.81
C PRO A 318 4.55 26.67 27.00
N GLN A 319 4.23 26.26 28.23
CA GLN A 319 4.95 26.72 29.44
C GLN A 319 6.36 26.16 29.49
N LEU A 320 6.59 24.91 29.08
CA LEU A 320 7.91 24.31 28.97
C LEU A 320 8.79 25.05 27.95
N LEU A 321 8.24 25.33 26.75
CA LEU A 321 8.95 26.08 25.72
C LEU A 321 9.34 27.47 26.22
N LYS A 322 8.44 28.15 26.91
CA LYS A 322 8.72 29.45 27.51
C LYS A 322 9.88 29.37 28.52
N ALA A 323 9.87 28.38 29.43
CA ALA A 323 10.94 28.17 30.39
C ALA A 323 12.31 27.92 29.72
N VAL A 324 12.33 27.17 28.63
CA VAL A 324 13.52 26.94 27.81
C VAL A 324 14.01 28.24 27.18
N CYS A 325 13.11 29.01 26.58
CA CYS A 325 13.45 30.29 25.94
C CYS A 325 13.97 31.32 26.96
N ASP A 326 13.36 31.41 28.14
CA ASP A 326 13.79 32.29 29.21
C ASP A 326 15.18 31.90 29.73
N HIS A 327 15.47 30.60 29.86
CA HIS A 327 16.77 30.10 30.35
C HIS A 327 17.92 30.36 29.37
N PHE A 328 17.69 30.17 28.07
CA PHE A 328 18.72 30.32 27.01
C PHE A 328 18.67 31.71 26.31
N ASP A 329 17.89 32.64 26.80
CA ASP A 329 17.72 33.98 26.25
C ASP A 329 17.35 33.92 24.75
N ILE A 330 16.30 33.11 24.42
CA ILE A 330 15.79 32.94 23.06
C ILE A 330 14.57 33.86 22.88
N PRO A 331 14.61 34.81 21.95
CA PRO A 331 13.45 35.66 21.69
C PRO A 331 12.33 34.84 21.04
N MET A 332 11.12 34.86 21.63
CA MET A 332 10.00 34.08 21.17
C MET A 332 9.17 34.76 20.08
N ASP A 333 9.36 36.04 19.87
CA ASP A 333 8.63 36.90 18.91
C ASP A 333 9.31 37.02 17.55
N VAL A 334 10.51 36.47 17.40
CA VAL A 334 11.29 36.47 16.16
C VAL A 334 10.96 35.23 15.33
N PRO A 335 10.80 35.34 13.99
CA PRO A 335 10.65 34.21 13.11
C PRO A 335 11.75 33.16 13.30
N VAL A 336 11.39 31.88 13.31
CA VAL A 336 12.34 30.79 13.58
C VAL A 336 13.52 30.78 12.60
N LYS A 337 13.31 31.14 11.33
CA LYS A 337 14.39 31.28 10.33
C LYS A 337 15.46 32.29 10.68
N ASP A 338 15.11 33.32 11.46
CA ASP A 338 15.99 34.43 11.84
C ASP A 338 16.67 34.18 13.20
N LEU A 339 16.31 33.11 13.90
CA LEU A 339 16.94 32.71 15.15
C LEU A 339 18.35 32.13 14.90
N PRO A 340 19.33 32.42 15.75
CA PRO A 340 20.64 31.78 15.69
C PRO A 340 20.51 30.26 15.79
N LYS A 341 21.18 29.54 14.89
CA LYS A 341 21.13 28.07 14.83
C LYS A 341 21.40 27.40 16.18
N GLU A 342 22.39 27.89 16.93
CA GLU A 342 22.74 27.36 18.27
C GLU A 342 21.58 27.47 19.27
N LYS A 343 20.79 28.55 19.19
CA LYS A 343 19.62 28.74 20.04
C LYS A 343 18.47 27.83 19.62
N MET A 344 18.24 27.71 18.30
CA MET A 344 17.23 26.80 17.79
C MET A 344 17.57 25.32 18.06
N ASP A 345 18.86 24.96 17.99
CA ASP A 345 19.32 23.61 18.34
C ASP A 345 19.02 23.25 19.82
N LYS A 346 19.04 24.24 20.73
CA LYS A 346 18.60 24.01 22.13
C LYS A 346 17.11 23.65 22.22
N VAL A 347 16.28 24.27 21.43
CA VAL A 347 14.84 23.96 21.36
C VAL A 347 14.62 22.58 20.72
N LEU A 348 15.30 22.29 19.62
CA LEU A 348 15.08 21.06 18.86
C LEU A 348 15.69 19.83 19.52
N TYR A 349 16.93 19.92 20.02
CA TYR A 349 17.72 18.77 20.51
C TYR A 349 17.95 18.74 22.01
N GLY A 350 17.54 19.81 22.72
CA GLY A 350 17.55 19.85 24.19
C GLY A 350 18.70 20.58 24.81
N SER A 351 18.65 20.69 26.14
CA SER A 351 19.62 21.42 26.97
C SER A 351 20.92 20.65 27.25
N GLY A 352 21.00 19.38 26.87
CA GLY A 352 22.10 18.52 27.24
C GLY A 352 22.09 18.21 28.76
N LYS A 353 23.14 18.56 29.49
CA LYS A 353 23.24 18.40 30.95
C LYS A 353 22.78 19.62 31.75
N ASP A 354 22.44 20.71 31.07
CA ASP A 354 21.99 21.94 31.73
C ASP A 354 20.58 21.75 32.27
N LYS A 355 20.38 22.02 33.54
CA LYS A 355 19.06 21.92 34.18
C LYS A 355 18.34 23.26 34.11
N ILE A 356 17.11 23.20 33.63
CA ILE A 356 16.22 24.34 33.46
C ILE A 356 15.23 24.38 34.62
N HIS A 357 15.00 25.56 35.18
CA HIS A 357 13.92 25.76 36.14
C HIS A 357 12.57 25.80 35.39
N PHE A 358 11.74 24.81 35.66
CA PHE A 358 10.42 24.67 35.03
C PHE A 358 9.32 24.86 36.06
N HIS A 359 8.60 25.97 35.91
CA HIS A 359 7.41 26.30 36.68
C HIS A 359 6.18 25.95 35.82
N TYR A 360 5.39 24.99 36.28
CA TYR A 360 4.18 24.55 35.61
C TYR A 360 2.95 24.79 36.46
N GLU A 361 1.94 25.50 35.91
CA GLU A 361 0.64 25.70 36.50
C GLU A 361 -0.44 25.10 35.59
N ASN A 362 -1.27 24.19 36.13
CA ASN A 362 -2.37 23.60 35.37
C ASN A 362 -3.65 24.47 35.48
N GLU A 363 -4.68 24.12 34.67
CA GLU A 363 -5.98 24.83 34.64
C GLU A 363 -6.72 24.87 35.98
N PHE A 364 -6.33 24.03 36.95
CA PHE A 364 -6.90 23.91 38.30
C PHE A 364 -6.08 24.68 39.36
N GLY A 365 -5.03 25.43 38.94
CA GLY A 365 -4.18 26.19 39.85
C GLY A 365 -3.14 25.33 40.63
N ASN A 366 -2.92 24.08 40.24
CA ASN A 366 -1.87 23.27 40.87
C ASN A 366 -0.51 23.63 40.25
N VAL A 367 0.41 24.02 41.08
CA VAL A 367 1.77 24.44 40.72
C VAL A 367 2.77 23.32 40.96
N ARG A 368 3.71 23.15 40.01
CA ARG A 368 4.90 22.28 40.15
C ARG A 368 6.15 23.05 39.75
N ASP A 369 7.08 23.10 40.65
CA ASP A 369 8.43 23.67 40.45
C ASP A 369 9.46 22.58 40.47
N GLN A 370 10.23 22.49 39.36
CA GLN A 370 11.28 21.45 39.27
C GLN A 370 12.45 21.88 38.39
N MET A 371 13.63 21.35 38.69
CA MET A 371 14.80 21.47 37.84
C MET A 371 14.86 20.26 36.92
N ILE A 372 14.69 20.47 35.58
CA ILE A 372 14.64 19.40 34.60
C ILE A 372 15.77 19.53 33.55
N GLU A 373 16.25 18.41 33.04
CA GLU A 373 17.03 18.37 31.84
C GLU A 373 16.04 18.34 30.66
N PHE A 374 16.14 19.33 29.79
CA PHE A 374 15.22 19.43 28.65
C PHE A 374 15.67 18.53 27.50
N GLU A 375 14.83 17.57 27.15
CA GLU A 375 15.14 16.57 26.11
C GLU A 375 15.14 17.10 24.68
N GLY A 376 14.50 18.23 24.41
CA GLY A 376 14.28 18.78 23.06
C GLY A 376 13.04 18.21 22.37
N VAL A 377 12.56 18.95 21.36
CA VAL A 377 11.34 18.59 20.62
C VAL A 377 11.52 17.27 19.88
N VAL A 378 12.64 17.10 19.18
CA VAL A 378 12.93 15.90 18.37
C VAL A 378 12.91 14.64 19.24
N ARG A 379 13.67 14.62 20.31
CA ARG A 379 13.71 13.45 21.22
C ARG A 379 12.38 13.21 21.93
N ASN A 380 11.64 14.28 22.25
CA ASN A 380 10.30 14.15 22.83
C ASN A 380 9.34 13.44 21.86
N VAL A 381 9.34 13.80 20.58
CA VAL A 381 8.52 13.15 19.56
C VAL A 381 8.94 11.70 19.38
N GLU A 382 10.24 11.40 19.27
CA GLU A 382 10.76 10.03 19.14
C GLU A 382 10.39 9.15 20.34
N ARG A 383 10.59 9.66 21.55
CA ARG A 383 10.26 8.94 22.79
C ARG A 383 8.77 8.66 22.88
N ARG A 384 7.92 9.67 22.63
CA ARG A 384 6.46 9.52 22.63
C ARG A 384 6.00 8.53 21.58
N PHE A 385 6.61 8.48 20.41
CA PHE A 385 6.32 7.50 19.38
C PHE A 385 6.69 6.07 19.81
N LYS A 386 7.86 5.89 20.41
CA LYS A 386 8.37 4.57 20.82
C LYS A 386 7.73 4.00 22.08
N GLU A 387 7.48 4.83 23.10
CA GLU A 387 7.07 4.38 24.45
C GLU A 387 5.56 4.37 24.68
N THR A 388 4.78 5.02 23.80
CA THR A 388 3.32 5.09 24.01
C THR A 388 2.64 3.75 23.80
N THR A 389 1.70 3.43 24.70
CA THR A 389 0.77 2.31 24.57
C THR A 389 -0.53 2.71 23.85
N SER A 390 -0.74 4.02 23.63
CA SER A 390 -1.93 4.56 22.96
C SER A 390 -1.70 4.66 21.46
N ASP A 391 -2.48 3.94 20.66
CA ASP A 391 -2.45 4.02 19.19
C ASP A 391 -2.75 5.43 18.69
N TYR A 392 -3.65 6.16 19.35
CA TYR A 392 -3.94 7.56 19.03
C TYR A 392 -2.70 8.47 19.16
N VAL A 393 -1.97 8.36 20.28
CA VAL A 393 -0.75 9.17 20.49
C VAL A 393 0.33 8.78 19.48
N ARG A 394 0.48 7.49 19.19
CA ARG A 394 1.41 7.00 18.18
C ARG A 394 1.09 7.58 16.81
N GLU A 395 -0.18 7.54 16.38
CA GLU A 395 -0.65 8.11 15.11
C GLU A 395 -0.43 9.63 15.05
N GLN A 396 -0.58 10.36 16.18
CA GLN A 396 -0.29 11.80 16.20
C GLN A 396 1.21 12.09 16.07
N MET A 397 2.08 11.30 16.70
CA MET A 397 3.54 11.47 16.58
C MET A 397 4.06 11.06 15.20
N GLU A 398 3.48 10.04 14.60
CA GLU A 398 3.83 9.56 13.26
C GLU A 398 3.71 10.67 12.19
N LYS A 399 2.83 11.63 12.39
CA LYS A 399 2.69 12.80 11.49
C LYS A 399 3.94 13.69 11.39
N TYR A 400 4.84 13.58 12.35
CA TYR A 400 6.10 14.34 12.41
C TYR A 400 7.31 13.48 12.05
N MET A 401 7.07 12.23 11.63
CA MET A 401 8.11 11.28 11.25
C MET A 401 8.16 11.15 9.73
N ALA A 402 9.36 11.14 9.16
CA ALA A 402 9.58 10.80 7.76
C ALA A 402 10.24 9.43 7.65
N GLN A 403 9.84 8.68 6.64
CA GLN A 403 10.53 7.45 6.26
C GLN A 403 11.74 7.80 5.39
N GLN A 404 12.93 7.45 5.85
CA GLN A 404 14.17 7.59 5.09
C GLN A 404 14.76 6.22 4.80
N ALA A 405 15.48 6.09 3.68
CA ALA A 405 16.22 4.87 3.39
C ALA A 405 17.24 4.61 4.50
N CYS A 406 17.28 3.40 5.01
CA CYS A 406 18.23 3.04 6.06
C CYS A 406 19.67 3.35 5.63
N PRO A 407 20.44 4.15 6.37
CA PRO A 407 21.79 4.55 5.97
C PRO A 407 22.76 3.37 5.88
N SER A 408 22.53 2.32 6.67
CA SER A 408 23.37 1.13 6.70
C SER A 408 23.18 0.22 5.49
N CYS A 409 21.94 -0.11 5.12
CA CYS A 409 21.64 -0.99 4.00
C CYS A 409 21.18 -0.24 2.74
N LYS A 410 21.10 1.08 2.76
CA LYS A 410 20.67 1.92 1.62
C LYS A 410 19.33 1.50 1.00
N GLY A 411 18.42 0.99 1.84
CA GLY A 411 17.11 0.51 1.39
C GLY A 411 17.04 -0.97 1.00
N TYR A 412 18.16 -1.66 0.88
CA TYR A 412 18.18 -3.07 0.43
C TYR A 412 17.75 -4.10 1.48
N ARG A 413 17.48 -3.70 2.73
CA ARG A 413 16.93 -4.53 3.82
C ARG A 413 17.87 -5.61 4.37
N LEU A 414 19.00 -5.90 3.72
CA LEU A 414 19.90 -7.01 3.99
C LEU A 414 21.23 -6.54 4.59
N LYS A 415 21.94 -7.47 5.21
CA LYS A 415 23.29 -7.27 5.73
C LYS A 415 24.31 -7.02 4.61
N PRO A 416 25.42 -6.30 4.86
CA PRO A 416 26.49 -6.11 3.89
C PRO A 416 27.08 -7.40 3.35
N GLU A 417 27.19 -8.43 4.21
CA GLU A 417 27.71 -9.76 3.83
C GLU A 417 26.80 -10.43 2.80
N THR A 418 25.49 -10.32 2.96
CA THR A 418 24.50 -10.82 2.00
C THR A 418 24.56 -10.07 0.68
N LEU A 419 24.70 -8.74 0.73
CA LEU A 419 24.83 -7.90 -0.47
C LEU A 419 26.18 -8.07 -1.21
N ALA A 420 27.14 -8.70 -0.57
CA ALA A 420 28.41 -9.06 -1.22
C ALA A 420 28.30 -10.27 -2.18
N VAL A 421 27.20 -11.00 -2.14
CA VAL A 421 26.95 -12.14 -3.04
C VAL A 421 26.25 -11.68 -4.30
N LYS A 422 26.81 -11.99 -5.47
CA LYS A 422 26.34 -11.53 -6.78
C LYS A 422 26.03 -12.68 -7.74
N VAL A 423 25.06 -12.44 -8.61
CA VAL A 423 24.77 -13.24 -9.80
C VAL A 423 24.81 -12.28 -10.99
N ALA A 424 25.62 -12.57 -12.02
CA ALA A 424 25.86 -11.65 -13.14
C ALA A 424 26.14 -10.20 -12.68
N ASP A 425 27.08 -10.06 -11.75
CA ASP A 425 27.54 -8.79 -11.15
C ASP A 425 26.49 -7.99 -10.37
N LYS A 426 25.28 -8.54 -10.16
CA LYS A 426 24.20 -7.92 -9.40
C LYS A 426 23.93 -8.65 -8.10
N HIS A 427 23.84 -7.92 -6.99
CA HIS A 427 23.35 -8.51 -5.73
C HIS A 427 21.82 -8.54 -5.69
N ILE A 428 21.25 -9.42 -4.86
CA ILE A 428 19.79 -9.63 -4.75
C ILE A 428 19.02 -8.32 -4.51
N GLY A 429 19.58 -7.39 -3.72
CA GLY A 429 18.97 -6.09 -3.45
C GLY A 429 18.83 -5.22 -4.71
N GLU A 430 19.82 -5.20 -5.61
CA GLU A 430 19.74 -4.46 -6.89
C GLU A 430 18.66 -5.06 -7.80
N VAL A 431 18.63 -6.38 -7.92
CA VAL A 431 17.64 -7.07 -8.75
C VAL A 431 16.20 -6.82 -8.26
N THR A 432 16.01 -6.71 -6.95
CA THR A 432 14.68 -6.38 -6.42
C THR A 432 14.24 -4.93 -6.67
N GLN A 433 15.16 -4.02 -6.97
CA GLN A 433 14.83 -2.64 -7.36
C GLN A 433 14.43 -2.52 -8.83
N TYR A 434 14.73 -3.50 -9.66
CA TYR A 434 14.26 -3.51 -11.04
C TYR A 434 12.73 -3.50 -11.11
N SER A 435 12.19 -2.84 -12.12
CA SER A 435 10.80 -3.04 -12.51
C SER A 435 10.61 -4.51 -12.93
N ILE A 436 9.37 -5.00 -12.83
CA ILE A 436 9.04 -6.37 -13.23
C ILE A 436 9.49 -6.64 -14.66
N GLN A 437 9.33 -5.65 -15.56
CA GLN A 437 9.77 -5.75 -16.94
C GLN A 437 11.29 -5.85 -17.06
N GLU A 438 12.05 -5.01 -16.35
CA GLU A 438 13.51 -5.05 -16.33
C GLU A 438 14.03 -6.36 -15.74
N ALA A 439 13.39 -6.84 -14.67
CA ALA A 439 13.71 -8.13 -14.07
C ALA A 439 13.45 -9.28 -15.04
N ASP A 440 12.34 -9.27 -15.79
CA ASP A 440 12.02 -10.29 -16.81
C ASP A 440 13.06 -10.31 -17.93
N ILE A 441 13.48 -9.14 -18.42
CA ILE A 441 14.56 -9.02 -19.40
C ILE A 441 15.88 -9.52 -18.82
N PHE A 442 16.25 -9.08 -17.60
CA PHE A 442 17.49 -9.49 -16.94
C PHE A 442 17.63 -11.01 -16.82
N PHE A 443 16.56 -11.72 -16.39
CA PHE A 443 16.61 -13.18 -16.24
C PHE A 443 16.62 -13.92 -17.58
N LYS A 444 15.98 -13.42 -18.62
CA LYS A 444 16.01 -14.01 -19.97
C LYS A 444 17.35 -13.84 -20.68
N GLU A 445 18.04 -12.76 -20.38
CA GLU A 445 19.36 -12.43 -20.98
C GLU A 445 20.54 -12.86 -20.09
N LEU A 446 20.28 -13.60 -19.01
CA LEU A 446 21.29 -13.98 -18.02
C LEU A 446 22.33 -14.93 -18.63
N ASP A 447 23.56 -14.46 -18.75
CA ASP A 447 24.69 -15.28 -19.23
C ASP A 447 25.32 -16.05 -18.05
N LEU A 448 25.17 -17.36 -18.05
CA LEU A 448 25.65 -18.27 -17.02
C LEU A 448 26.54 -19.35 -17.62
N THR A 449 27.48 -19.86 -16.81
CA THR A 449 28.25 -21.04 -17.20
C THR A 449 27.31 -22.25 -17.37
N GLU A 450 27.73 -23.24 -18.18
CA GLU A 450 26.93 -24.48 -18.37
C GLU A 450 26.58 -25.16 -17.03
N LYS A 451 27.51 -25.15 -16.08
CA LYS A 451 27.32 -25.70 -14.73
C LYS A 451 26.27 -24.93 -13.97
N ASP A 452 26.38 -23.59 -13.94
CA ASP A 452 25.44 -22.72 -13.22
C ASP A 452 24.05 -22.80 -13.84
N MET A 453 23.96 -22.87 -15.16
CA MET A 453 22.68 -23.06 -15.88
C MET A 453 22.02 -24.42 -15.54
N GLN A 454 22.79 -25.52 -15.43
CA GLN A 454 22.24 -26.81 -15.00
C GLN A 454 21.66 -26.76 -13.58
N ILE A 455 22.31 -26.03 -12.66
CA ILE A 455 21.86 -25.85 -11.29
C ILE A 455 20.62 -24.95 -11.23
N ALA A 456 20.61 -23.83 -11.95
CA ALA A 456 19.62 -22.79 -11.85
C ALA A 456 18.37 -22.97 -12.71
N ARG A 457 18.41 -23.85 -13.73
CA ARG A 457 17.38 -23.97 -14.77
C ARG A 457 15.94 -24.02 -14.25
N LEU A 458 15.67 -24.84 -13.24
CA LEU A 458 14.32 -24.96 -12.68
C LEU A 458 13.89 -23.70 -11.93
N VAL A 459 14.83 -23.09 -11.20
CA VAL A 459 14.57 -21.87 -10.43
C VAL A 459 14.35 -20.68 -11.38
N LEU A 460 15.15 -20.55 -12.40
CA LEU A 460 15.02 -19.49 -13.42
C LEU A 460 13.69 -19.58 -14.14
N ARG A 461 13.28 -20.78 -14.53
CA ARG A 461 11.98 -21.00 -15.16
C ARG A 461 10.83 -20.52 -14.27
N GLU A 462 10.86 -20.82 -12.99
CA GLU A 462 9.83 -20.38 -12.04
C GLU A 462 9.82 -18.86 -11.86
N ILE A 463 10.98 -18.21 -11.87
CA ILE A 463 11.10 -16.75 -11.81
C ILE A 463 10.53 -16.12 -13.08
N GLU A 464 10.96 -16.58 -14.27
CA GLU A 464 10.52 -16.05 -15.56
C GLU A 464 9.01 -16.21 -15.77
N GLU A 465 8.44 -17.37 -15.41
CA GLU A 465 7.01 -17.61 -15.51
C GLU A 465 6.21 -16.65 -14.63
N ARG A 466 6.62 -16.44 -13.36
CA ARG A 466 5.95 -15.51 -12.44
C ARG A 466 6.08 -14.05 -12.86
N LEU A 467 7.26 -13.65 -13.35
CA LEU A 467 7.46 -12.31 -13.91
C LEU A 467 6.58 -12.11 -15.15
N GLY A 468 6.52 -13.10 -16.05
CA GLY A 468 5.67 -13.07 -17.22
C GLY A 468 4.18 -12.91 -16.89
N PHE A 469 3.69 -13.57 -15.84
CA PHE A 469 2.31 -13.39 -15.38
C PHE A 469 2.04 -11.97 -14.87
N LEU A 470 2.97 -11.38 -14.14
CA LEU A 470 2.84 -9.99 -13.68
C LEU A 470 2.85 -8.99 -14.83
N VAL A 471 3.67 -9.22 -15.87
CA VAL A 471 3.66 -8.41 -17.10
C VAL A 471 2.30 -8.54 -17.82
N ASN A 472 1.76 -9.75 -17.92
CA ASN A 472 0.49 -10.02 -18.60
C ASN A 472 -0.72 -9.38 -17.92
N VAL A 473 -0.68 -9.17 -16.60
CA VAL A 473 -1.75 -8.45 -15.88
C VAL A 473 -1.51 -6.93 -15.79
N GLY A 474 -0.53 -6.39 -16.55
CA GLY A 474 -0.27 -4.95 -16.62
C GLY A 474 0.42 -4.36 -15.39
N LEU A 475 1.28 -5.13 -14.70
CA LEU A 475 2.05 -4.70 -13.53
C LEU A 475 3.55 -4.58 -13.84
N ASP A 476 3.91 -4.45 -15.08
CA ASP A 476 5.28 -4.40 -15.61
C ASP A 476 6.13 -3.24 -15.02
N TYR A 477 5.47 -2.15 -14.61
CA TYR A 477 6.09 -0.96 -14.02
C TYR A 477 6.42 -1.06 -12.52
N LEU A 478 5.86 -2.04 -11.79
CA LEU A 478 6.14 -2.21 -10.35
C LEU A 478 7.54 -2.76 -10.12
N THR A 479 8.15 -2.39 -8.98
CA THR A 479 9.40 -3.01 -8.53
C THR A 479 9.15 -4.15 -7.56
N LEU A 480 10.01 -5.17 -7.56
CA LEU A 480 9.88 -6.32 -6.64
C LEU A 480 10.07 -5.91 -5.17
N SER A 481 10.81 -4.84 -4.91
CA SER A 481 11.07 -4.30 -3.56
C SER A 481 9.92 -3.46 -3.01
N ARG A 482 8.94 -3.04 -3.86
CA ARG A 482 7.84 -2.17 -3.45
C ARG A 482 7.03 -2.81 -2.32
N ALA A 483 6.82 -2.06 -1.26
CA ALA A 483 6.06 -2.52 -0.09
C ALA A 483 4.59 -2.78 -0.46
N ALA A 484 4.05 -3.93 -0.05
CA ALA A 484 2.68 -4.32 -0.36
C ALA A 484 1.63 -3.34 0.19
N GLY A 485 1.92 -2.67 1.31
CA GLY A 485 1.04 -1.65 1.89
C GLY A 485 0.91 -0.36 1.08
N THR A 486 1.78 -0.13 0.07
CA THR A 486 1.74 1.05 -0.81
C THR A 486 1.01 0.79 -2.14
N LEU A 487 0.54 -0.44 -2.34
CA LEU A 487 -0.18 -0.83 -3.55
C LEU A 487 -1.62 -0.29 -3.51
N SER A 488 -2.13 0.12 -4.66
CA SER A 488 -3.56 0.35 -4.84
C SER A 488 -4.34 -0.96 -4.71
N GLY A 489 -5.66 -0.87 -4.46
CA GLY A 489 -6.52 -2.05 -4.39
C GLY A 489 -6.44 -2.91 -5.65
N GLY A 490 -6.47 -2.28 -6.83
CA GLY A 490 -6.36 -2.97 -8.12
C GLY A 490 -4.99 -3.61 -8.36
N GLU A 491 -3.88 -2.93 -7.99
CA GLU A 491 -2.53 -3.51 -8.06
C GLU A 491 -2.41 -4.77 -7.19
N ALA A 492 -2.87 -4.71 -5.94
CA ALA A 492 -2.84 -5.85 -5.02
C ALA A 492 -3.69 -7.02 -5.51
N GLN A 493 -4.85 -6.75 -6.09
CA GLN A 493 -5.73 -7.74 -6.67
C GLN A 493 -5.09 -8.44 -7.87
N ARG A 494 -4.48 -7.68 -8.79
CA ARG A 494 -3.79 -8.23 -9.96
C ARG A 494 -2.54 -9.05 -9.58
N ILE A 495 -1.82 -8.67 -8.53
CA ILE A 495 -0.73 -9.49 -7.98
C ILE A 495 -1.28 -10.86 -7.53
N ARG A 496 -2.41 -10.89 -6.82
CA ARG A 496 -3.03 -12.17 -6.41
C ARG A 496 -3.50 -12.96 -7.62
N LEU A 497 -4.11 -12.31 -8.61
CA LEU A 497 -4.50 -12.96 -9.85
C LEU A 497 -3.30 -13.60 -10.54
N ALA A 498 -2.20 -12.87 -10.72
CA ALA A 498 -0.97 -13.39 -11.31
C ALA A 498 -0.40 -14.59 -10.53
N THR A 499 -0.43 -14.53 -9.19
CA THR A 499 0.01 -15.64 -8.33
C THR A 499 -0.87 -16.89 -8.51
N GLN A 500 -2.20 -16.71 -8.63
CA GLN A 500 -3.13 -17.83 -8.86
C GLN A 500 -2.97 -18.46 -10.25
N ILE A 501 -2.72 -17.63 -11.28
CA ILE A 501 -2.39 -18.14 -12.63
C ILE A 501 -1.14 -18.99 -12.58
N GLY A 502 -0.12 -18.55 -11.85
CA GLY A 502 1.13 -19.28 -11.66
C GLY A 502 0.96 -20.64 -11.01
N SER A 503 -0.10 -20.86 -10.22
CA SER A 503 -0.40 -22.16 -9.61
C SER A 503 -0.85 -23.22 -10.62
N ARG A 504 -1.26 -22.81 -11.84
CA ARG A 504 -1.77 -23.69 -12.92
C ARG A 504 -2.86 -24.68 -12.49
N LEU A 505 -3.67 -24.28 -11.50
CA LEU A 505 -4.79 -25.09 -11.04
C LEU A 505 -5.84 -25.20 -12.15
N THR A 506 -6.43 -26.36 -12.29
CA THR A 506 -7.49 -26.67 -13.27
C THR A 506 -8.75 -27.18 -12.57
N GLY A 507 -9.91 -26.91 -13.15
CA GLY A 507 -11.20 -27.31 -12.58
C GLY A 507 -11.62 -26.50 -11.34
N VAL A 508 -11.03 -25.33 -11.14
CA VAL A 508 -11.31 -24.42 -10.04
C VAL A 508 -12.34 -23.38 -10.46
N LEU A 509 -13.13 -22.94 -9.50
CA LEU A 509 -14.03 -21.78 -9.65
C LEU A 509 -13.32 -20.53 -9.11
N TYR A 510 -12.95 -19.61 -9.99
CA TYR A 510 -12.42 -18.30 -9.62
C TYR A 510 -13.53 -17.27 -9.56
N ILE A 511 -13.58 -16.48 -8.51
CA ILE A 511 -14.53 -15.38 -8.33
C ILE A 511 -13.73 -14.10 -8.14
N LEU A 512 -13.90 -13.14 -9.07
CA LEU A 512 -13.16 -11.89 -9.11
C LEU A 512 -14.09 -10.70 -8.93
N ASP A 513 -13.65 -9.70 -8.17
CA ASP A 513 -14.37 -8.46 -7.93
C ASP A 513 -13.71 -7.31 -8.69
N GLU A 514 -14.33 -6.88 -9.79
CA GLU A 514 -13.91 -5.75 -10.62
C GLU A 514 -12.39 -5.71 -10.93
N PRO A 515 -11.82 -6.74 -11.56
CA PRO A 515 -10.38 -6.82 -11.79
C PRO A 515 -9.84 -5.75 -12.77
N SER A 516 -10.69 -5.10 -13.57
CA SER A 516 -10.34 -4.02 -14.50
C SER A 516 -10.12 -2.66 -13.83
N ILE A 517 -10.37 -2.55 -12.51
CA ILE A 517 -10.28 -1.30 -11.76
C ILE A 517 -8.91 -0.63 -11.91
N GLY A 518 -8.94 0.70 -12.20
CA GLY A 518 -7.72 1.52 -12.33
C GLY A 518 -6.84 1.15 -13.52
N LEU A 519 -7.36 0.36 -14.48
CA LEU A 519 -6.67 0.03 -15.70
C LEU A 519 -7.00 1.00 -16.83
N HIS A 520 -5.96 1.39 -17.56
CA HIS A 520 -6.12 1.96 -18.88
C HIS A 520 -6.60 0.87 -19.86
N GLN A 521 -7.36 1.23 -20.91
CA GLN A 521 -7.92 0.24 -21.86
C GLN A 521 -6.86 -0.68 -22.47
N ARG A 522 -5.67 -0.17 -22.77
CA ARG A 522 -4.54 -0.98 -23.23
C ARG A 522 -4.19 -2.13 -22.27
N ASP A 523 -4.21 -1.85 -20.97
CA ASP A 523 -3.85 -2.84 -19.96
C ASP A 523 -5.03 -3.80 -19.68
N ASN A 524 -6.27 -3.32 -19.90
CA ASN A 524 -7.48 -4.12 -19.82
C ASN A 524 -7.54 -5.21 -20.89
N ASP A 525 -7.10 -4.93 -22.12
CA ASP A 525 -6.99 -5.93 -23.20
C ASP A 525 -6.11 -7.12 -22.79
N ARG A 526 -4.99 -6.84 -22.09
CA ARG A 526 -4.10 -7.89 -21.55
C ARG A 526 -4.76 -8.70 -20.44
N LEU A 527 -5.49 -8.03 -19.55
CA LEU A 527 -6.25 -8.69 -18.48
C LEU A 527 -7.30 -9.62 -19.05
N ILE A 528 -8.10 -9.17 -20.02
CA ILE A 528 -9.12 -9.98 -20.70
C ILE A 528 -8.49 -11.23 -21.32
N SER A 529 -7.38 -11.07 -22.07
CA SER A 529 -6.66 -12.20 -22.65
C SER A 529 -6.18 -13.19 -21.57
N THR A 530 -5.78 -12.69 -20.42
CA THR A 530 -5.35 -13.50 -19.28
C THR A 530 -6.51 -14.30 -18.68
N LEU A 531 -7.68 -13.68 -18.50
CA LEU A 531 -8.88 -14.35 -18.00
C LEU A 531 -9.36 -15.43 -18.98
N GLN A 532 -9.32 -15.15 -20.29
CA GLN A 532 -9.65 -16.15 -21.32
C GLN A 532 -8.68 -17.34 -21.28
N ASN A 533 -7.39 -17.10 -21.11
CA ASN A 533 -6.41 -18.17 -20.96
C ASN A 533 -6.69 -19.04 -19.72
N MET A 534 -7.07 -18.44 -18.58
CA MET A 534 -7.47 -19.19 -17.38
C MET A 534 -8.69 -20.08 -17.63
N ARG A 535 -9.67 -19.57 -18.36
CA ARG A 535 -10.85 -20.35 -18.81
C ARG A 535 -10.42 -21.52 -19.68
N ASP A 536 -9.57 -21.29 -20.68
CA ASP A 536 -9.16 -22.28 -21.68
C ASP A 536 -8.37 -23.45 -21.09
N ILE A 537 -7.75 -23.26 -19.91
CA ILE A 537 -7.10 -24.33 -19.14
C ILE A 537 -8.16 -25.24 -18.44
N GLY A 538 -9.45 -24.88 -18.45
CA GLY A 538 -10.54 -25.66 -17.85
C GLY A 538 -10.98 -25.15 -16.49
N ASN A 539 -10.94 -23.85 -16.25
CA ASN A 539 -11.47 -23.20 -15.06
C ASN A 539 -12.79 -22.49 -15.36
N THR A 540 -13.62 -22.37 -14.34
CA THR A 540 -14.81 -21.51 -14.38
C THR A 540 -14.45 -20.16 -13.74
N LEU A 541 -14.73 -19.06 -14.44
CA LEU A 541 -14.50 -17.71 -13.93
C LEU A 541 -15.84 -17.00 -13.77
N ILE A 542 -16.10 -16.49 -12.57
CA ILE A 542 -17.20 -15.56 -12.29
C ILE A 542 -16.58 -14.20 -11.98
N VAL A 543 -16.86 -13.22 -12.80
CA VAL A 543 -16.28 -11.87 -12.67
C VAL A 543 -17.42 -10.88 -12.45
N VAL A 544 -17.37 -10.15 -11.36
CA VAL A 544 -18.25 -8.98 -11.15
C VAL A 544 -17.61 -7.83 -11.90
N GLU A 545 -18.27 -7.29 -12.92
CA GLU A 545 -17.68 -6.26 -13.78
C GLU A 545 -18.71 -5.26 -14.34
N HIS A 546 -18.15 -4.09 -14.69
CA HIS A 546 -18.89 -2.98 -15.32
C HIS A 546 -18.25 -2.50 -16.61
N ASP A 547 -17.05 -2.96 -16.93
CA ASP A 547 -16.31 -2.60 -18.14
C ASP A 547 -16.95 -3.20 -19.41
N GLU A 548 -17.16 -2.35 -20.42
CA GLU A 548 -17.83 -2.74 -21.69
C GLU A 548 -17.04 -3.85 -22.41
N ASP A 549 -15.73 -3.71 -22.50
CA ASP A 549 -14.88 -4.65 -23.24
C ASP A 549 -14.85 -6.02 -22.57
N THR A 550 -14.79 -6.05 -21.25
CA THR A 550 -14.83 -7.30 -20.46
C THR A 550 -16.18 -7.99 -20.59
N MET A 551 -17.28 -7.23 -20.55
CA MET A 551 -18.62 -7.78 -20.74
C MET A 551 -18.81 -8.36 -22.15
N LEU A 552 -18.32 -7.69 -23.18
CA LEU A 552 -18.41 -8.17 -24.58
C LEU A 552 -17.51 -9.39 -24.85
N ALA A 553 -16.40 -9.52 -24.10
CA ALA A 553 -15.48 -10.65 -24.20
C ALA A 553 -15.93 -11.89 -23.41
N ALA A 554 -16.97 -11.76 -22.59
CA ALA A 554 -17.52 -12.86 -21.80
C ALA A 554 -18.23 -13.90 -22.66
N ASP A 555 -18.19 -15.17 -22.21
CA ASP A 555 -18.98 -16.23 -22.82
C ASP A 555 -20.45 -16.16 -22.36
N TYR A 556 -20.69 -15.69 -21.15
CA TYR A 556 -22.00 -15.61 -20.55
C TYR A 556 -22.13 -14.39 -19.64
N LEU A 557 -23.24 -13.66 -19.76
CA LEU A 557 -23.56 -12.49 -18.92
C LEU A 557 -24.78 -12.78 -18.04
N ILE A 558 -24.74 -12.28 -16.82
CA ILE A 558 -25.87 -12.29 -15.87
C ILE A 558 -26.07 -10.86 -15.39
N ASP A 559 -27.18 -10.25 -15.77
CA ASP A 559 -27.56 -8.90 -15.35
C ASP A 559 -28.45 -8.96 -14.11
N VAL A 560 -27.95 -8.39 -13.01
CA VAL A 560 -28.62 -8.37 -11.68
C VAL A 560 -29.25 -7.00 -11.47
N GLY A 561 -30.55 -6.97 -11.26
CA GLY A 561 -31.28 -5.72 -11.14
C GLY A 561 -32.71 -5.93 -10.58
N PRO A 562 -33.72 -5.16 -11.12
CA PRO A 562 -33.60 -4.04 -12.07
C PRO A 562 -33.05 -2.73 -11.47
N GLY A 563 -33.06 -2.60 -10.15
CA GLY A 563 -32.61 -1.43 -9.41
C GLY A 563 -31.54 -1.76 -8.37
N ALA A 564 -31.30 -0.85 -7.44
CA ALA A 564 -30.38 -1.00 -6.33
C ALA A 564 -31.12 -1.28 -5.00
N GLY A 565 -30.43 -1.88 -4.01
CA GLY A 565 -30.97 -2.13 -2.68
C GLY A 565 -32.26 -2.96 -2.72
N VAL A 566 -33.33 -2.45 -2.11
CA VAL A 566 -34.65 -3.13 -2.05
C VAL A 566 -35.32 -3.28 -3.43
N HIS A 567 -34.89 -2.49 -4.41
CA HIS A 567 -35.41 -2.55 -5.79
C HIS A 567 -34.60 -3.50 -6.69
N GLY A 568 -33.49 -4.01 -6.17
CA GLY A 568 -32.59 -4.97 -6.84
C GLY A 568 -32.88 -6.43 -6.48
N GLY A 569 -31.84 -7.26 -6.59
CA GLY A 569 -31.84 -8.64 -6.12
C GLY A 569 -32.57 -9.65 -7.00
N GLN A 570 -32.78 -9.34 -8.29
CA GLN A 570 -33.40 -10.25 -9.26
C GLN A 570 -32.47 -10.45 -10.47
N ILE A 571 -32.58 -11.57 -11.16
CA ILE A 571 -31.95 -11.78 -12.44
C ILE A 571 -32.85 -11.16 -13.51
N VAL A 572 -32.35 -10.12 -14.20
CA VAL A 572 -33.05 -9.40 -15.25
C VAL A 572 -32.84 -10.06 -16.60
N ALA A 573 -31.61 -10.47 -16.87
CA ALA A 573 -31.22 -11.17 -18.08
C ALA A 573 -30.05 -12.13 -17.79
N ALA A 574 -30.01 -13.24 -18.48
CA ALA A 574 -28.91 -14.20 -18.46
C ALA A 574 -28.77 -14.85 -19.83
N GLY A 575 -27.56 -14.96 -20.33
CA GLY A 575 -27.29 -15.51 -21.67
C GLY A 575 -25.96 -14.99 -22.24
N THR A 576 -25.75 -15.19 -23.51
CA THR A 576 -24.60 -14.60 -24.23
C THR A 576 -24.72 -13.07 -24.26
N PRO A 577 -23.61 -12.32 -24.42
CA PRO A 577 -23.65 -10.86 -24.53
C PRO A 577 -24.71 -10.38 -25.57
N GLN A 578 -24.84 -11.07 -26.69
CA GLN A 578 -25.81 -10.72 -27.72
C GLN A 578 -27.26 -10.91 -27.24
N GLU A 579 -27.55 -11.98 -26.49
CA GLU A 579 -28.90 -12.22 -25.93
C GLU A 579 -29.26 -11.16 -24.90
N VAL A 580 -28.32 -10.75 -24.06
CA VAL A 580 -28.52 -9.68 -23.09
C VAL A 580 -28.70 -8.31 -23.76
N MET A 581 -27.94 -8.02 -24.82
CA MET A 581 -28.13 -6.81 -25.63
C MET A 581 -29.52 -6.74 -26.26
N ASN A 582 -30.10 -7.87 -26.66
CA ASN A 582 -31.44 -7.91 -27.24
C ASN A 582 -32.59 -7.80 -26.21
N ASN A 583 -32.27 -7.95 -24.92
CA ASN A 583 -33.26 -7.84 -23.85
C ASN A 583 -33.58 -6.36 -23.54
N GLU A 584 -34.81 -5.93 -23.80
CA GLU A 584 -35.23 -4.54 -23.54
C GLU A 584 -35.30 -4.17 -22.06
N LYS A 585 -35.49 -5.15 -21.18
CA LYS A 585 -35.56 -4.93 -19.73
C LYS A 585 -34.16 -4.79 -19.08
N SER A 586 -33.12 -5.27 -19.75
CA SER A 586 -31.74 -5.18 -19.25
C SER A 586 -31.19 -3.78 -19.50
N LEU A 587 -30.90 -3.06 -18.41
CA LEU A 587 -30.26 -1.75 -18.48
C LEU A 587 -28.84 -1.87 -19.06
N THR A 588 -28.10 -2.88 -18.62
CA THR A 588 -26.78 -3.22 -19.18
C THR A 588 -26.89 -3.50 -20.68
N GLY A 589 -27.89 -4.30 -21.12
CA GLY A 589 -28.13 -4.60 -22.52
C GLY A 589 -28.45 -3.35 -23.35
N GLN A 590 -29.18 -2.37 -22.80
CA GLN A 590 -29.43 -1.09 -23.44
C GLN A 590 -28.15 -0.27 -23.66
N TYR A 591 -27.22 -0.26 -22.72
CA TYR A 591 -25.92 0.44 -22.86
C TYR A 591 -25.02 -0.30 -23.86
N LEU A 592 -24.84 -1.61 -23.72
CA LEU A 592 -24.02 -2.41 -24.65
C LEU A 592 -24.51 -2.35 -26.11
N SER A 593 -25.82 -2.35 -26.32
CA SER A 593 -26.38 -2.22 -27.66
C SER A 593 -26.36 -0.78 -28.21
N GLY A 594 -26.04 0.20 -27.39
CA GLY A 594 -26.04 1.62 -27.74
C GLY A 594 -27.44 2.25 -27.84
N ARG A 595 -28.50 1.55 -27.44
CA ARG A 595 -29.86 2.14 -27.30
C ARG A 595 -29.87 3.23 -26.23
N LYS A 596 -29.06 3.08 -25.22
CA LYS A 596 -28.75 4.09 -24.18
C LYS A 596 -27.27 4.36 -24.19
N PHE A 597 -26.84 5.60 -24.08
CA PHE A 597 -25.45 5.99 -24.02
C PHE A 597 -25.27 7.34 -23.30
N ILE A 598 -24.08 7.64 -22.83
CA ILE A 598 -23.73 8.95 -22.27
C ILE A 598 -23.42 9.89 -23.44
N PRO A 599 -24.20 10.98 -23.65
CA PRO A 599 -24.03 11.86 -24.81
C PRO A 599 -22.74 12.71 -24.68
N LEU A 600 -22.21 13.11 -25.82
CA LEU A 600 -21.17 14.13 -25.89
C LEU A 600 -21.76 15.50 -25.52
N PRO A 601 -20.99 16.40 -24.90
CA PRO A 601 -21.40 17.78 -24.72
C PRO A 601 -21.61 18.46 -26.09
N ILE A 602 -22.69 19.23 -26.23
CA ILE A 602 -23.00 19.98 -27.47
C ILE A 602 -21.90 20.96 -27.78
N GLU A 603 -21.46 21.72 -26.75
CA GLU A 603 -20.35 22.65 -26.83
C GLU A 603 -19.46 22.41 -25.61
N ARG A 604 -18.13 22.45 -25.84
CA ARG A 604 -17.15 22.39 -24.72
C ARG A 604 -16.89 23.78 -24.21
N ARG A 605 -16.78 23.89 -22.87
CA ARG A 605 -16.39 25.14 -22.24
C ARG A 605 -14.97 25.50 -22.65
N GLN A 606 -14.73 26.76 -22.95
CA GLN A 606 -13.41 27.27 -23.32
C GLN A 606 -12.64 27.78 -22.10
N PRO A 607 -11.30 27.62 -22.06
CA PRO A 607 -10.47 28.19 -21.01
C PRO A 607 -10.68 29.73 -20.89
N ASN A 608 -10.90 30.16 -19.65
CA ASN A 608 -11.16 31.60 -19.35
C ASN A 608 -9.87 32.40 -19.03
N GLY A 609 -8.70 31.78 -19.27
CA GLY A 609 -7.39 32.41 -18.97
C GLY A 609 -6.89 32.17 -17.54
N ARG A 610 -7.75 31.74 -16.59
CA ARG A 610 -7.34 31.36 -15.23
C ARG A 610 -6.79 29.94 -15.25
N LYS A 611 -5.62 29.75 -14.64
CA LYS A 611 -4.97 28.43 -14.61
C LYS A 611 -4.07 28.25 -13.40
N LEU A 612 -3.89 27.01 -12.99
CA LEU A 612 -2.79 26.58 -12.13
C LEU A 612 -1.64 26.12 -13.01
N SER A 613 -0.42 26.55 -12.73
CA SER A 613 0.77 26.08 -13.45
C SER A 613 1.68 25.33 -12.49
N ILE A 614 1.92 24.05 -12.78
CA ILE A 614 2.89 23.21 -12.08
C ILE A 614 4.18 23.28 -12.87
N LYS A 615 5.32 23.54 -12.22
CA LYS A 615 6.63 23.60 -12.86
C LYS A 615 7.63 22.77 -12.12
N GLY A 616 8.43 22.03 -12.87
CA GLY A 616 9.56 21.28 -12.34
C GLY A 616 9.19 20.09 -11.45
N ALA A 617 8.07 19.43 -11.70
CA ALA A 617 7.65 18.24 -10.97
C ALA A 617 8.61 17.06 -11.22
N LYS A 618 9.20 16.51 -10.13
CA LYS A 618 10.23 15.46 -10.20
C LYS A 618 9.98 14.32 -9.21
N GLU A 619 8.89 14.35 -8.47
CA GLU A 619 8.57 13.32 -7.50
C GLU A 619 8.37 11.96 -8.20
N ASN A 620 8.87 10.88 -7.60
CA ASN A 620 8.80 9.51 -8.10
C ASN A 620 9.32 9.39 -9.56
N ASN A 621 8.47 8.98 -10.49
CA ASN A 621 8.83 8.80 -11.91
C ASN A 621 8.67 10.05 -12.77
N LEU A 622 8.26 11.20 -12.22
CA LEU A 622 8.04 12.42 -12.99
C LEU A 622 9.36 13.04 -13.49
N ARG A 623 9.40 13.37 -14.78
CA ARG A 623 10.59 13.84 -15.47
C ARG A 623 10.58 15.37 -15.69
N ASN A 624 10.69 16.16 -14.61
CA ASN A 624 10.71 17.61 -14.67
C ASN A 624 9.49 18.19 -15.42
N VAL A 625 8.31 17.70 -15.05
CA VAL A 625 7.06 18.03 -15.73
C VAL A 625 6.69 19.47 -15.53
N LYS A 626 6.21 20.09 -16.64
CA LYS A 626 5.54 21.38 -16.65
C LYS A 626 4.17 21.20 -17.28
N VAL A 627 3.12 21.63 -16.58
CA VAL A 627 1.75 21.53 -17.06
C VAL A 627 0.88 22.66 -16.52
N ASP A 628 -0.04 23.12 -17.35
CA ASP A 628 -1.07 24.10 -17.01
C ASP A 628 -2.41 23.39 -16.83
N VAL A 629 -3.08 23.63 -15.71
CA VAL A 629 -4.42 23.12 -15.40
C VAL A 629 -5.40 24.28 -15.49
N PRO A 630 -6.27 24.36 -16.50
CA PRO A 630 -7.25 25.45 -16.63
C PRO A 630 -8.30 25.38 -15.52
N LEU A 631 -8.73 26.53 -15.02
CA LEU A 631 -9.73 26.65 -13.95
C LEU A 631 -11.13 26.92 -14.50
N GLY A 632 -12.15 26.52 -13.75
CA GLY A 632 -13.57 26.65 -14.14
C GLY A 632 -14.00 25.69 -15.24
N LEU A 633 -13.27 24.58 -15.40
CA LEU A 633 -13.54 23.54 -16.40
C LEU A 633 -13.64 22.18 -15.74
N PHE A 634 -14.18 21.22 -16.49
CA PHE A 634 -14.10 19.80 -16.19
C PHE A 634 -12.84 19.21 -16.85
N VAL A 635 -11.81 18.96 -16.06
CA VAL A 635 -10.50 18.49 -16.52
C VAL A 635 -10.33 17.02 -16.21
N ALA A 636 -9.96 16.22 -17.21
CA ALA A 636 -9.62 14.82 -17.03
C ALA A 636 -8.09 14.62 -17.12
N VAL A 637 -7.50 13.97 -16.12
CA VAL A 637 -6.11 13.52 -16.13
C VAL A 637 -6.09 12.05 -16.48
N THR A 638 -5.47 11.72 -17.60
CA THR A 638 -5.48 10.40 -18.22
C THR A 638 -4.07 9.84 -18.40
N GLY A 639 -3.98 8.62 -18.89
CA GLY A 639 -2.72 7.95 -19.22
C GLY A 639 -2.66 6.53 -18.69
N VAL A 640 -1.69 5.76 -19.16
CA VAL A 640 -1.52 4.35 -18.76
C VAL A 640 -1.26 4.20 -17.26
N SER A 641 -1.46 2.98 -16.75
CA SER A 641 -1.20 2.66 -15.34
C SER A 641 0.28 2.91 -15.02
N GLY A 642 0.55 3.53 -13.85
CA GLY A 642 1.93 3.89 -13.44
C GLY A 642 2.57 5.08 -14.18
N SER A 643 1.84 5.82 -15.03
CA SER A 643 2.41 6.97 -15.79
C SER A 643 2.71 8.21 -14.93
N GLY A 644 2.32 8.23 -13.65
CA GLY A 644 2.62 9.33 -12.72
C GLY A 644 1.43 10.26 -12.44
N LYS A 645 0.20 9.92 -12.85
CA LYS A 645 -1.02 10.74 -12.63
C LYS A 645 -1.23 11.12 -11.17
N SER A 646 -1.32 10.12 -10.28
CA SER A 646 -1.55 10.36 -8.85
C SER A 646 -0.36 11.09 -8.19
N THR A 647 0.87 10.85 -8.66
CA THR A 647 2.04 11.60 -8.19
C THR A 647 1.92 13.09 -8.55
N LEU A 648 1.56 13.41 -9.79
CA LEU A 648 1.41 14.80 -10.23
C LEU A 648 0.27 15.51 -9.51
N ILE A 649 -0.88 14.86 -9.39
CA ILE A 649 -2.09 15.48 -8.86
C ILE A 649 -2.17 15.37 -7.33
N ASN A 650 -2.04 14.16 -6.75
CA ASN A 650 -2.25 13.99 -5.31
C ASN A 650 -1.01 14.39 -4.51
N GLU A 651 0.20 13.95 -4.92
CA GLU A 651 1.42 14.24 -4.16
C GLU A 651 1.93 15.68 -4.34
N ILE A 652 1.79 16.27 -5.52
CA ILE A 652 2.30 17.61 -5.79
C ILE A 652 1.18 18.65 -5.76
N LEU A 653 0.22 18.57 -6.69
CA LEU A 653 -0.80 19.62 -6.85
C LEU A 653 -1.68 19.76 -5.60
N PHE A 654 -2.32 18.66 -5.18
CA PHE A 654 -3.22 18.69 -4.03
C PHE A 654 -2.50 19.10 -2.75
N LYS A 655 -1.34 18.51 -2.45
CA LYS A 655 -0.59 18.87 -1.23
C LYS A 655 -0.12 20.33 -1.23
N SER A 656 0.29 20.87 -2.39
CA SER A 656 0.65 22.27 -2.52
C SER A 656 -0.55 23.20 -2.30
N LEU A 657 -1.70 22.88 -2.88
CA LEU A 657 -2.94 23.62 -2.67
C LEU A 657 -3.42 23.51 -1.21
N ALA A 658 -3.41 22.31 -0.62
CA ALA A 658 -3.82 22.08 0.75
C ALA A 658 -2.95 22.82 1.75
N GLN A 659 -1.64 22.90 1.51
CA GLN A 659 -0.72 23.66 2.34
C GLN A 659 -1.05 25.15 2.35
N LYS A 660 -1.30 25.76 1.17
CA LYS A 660 -1.59 27.21 1.05
C LYS A 660 -3.03 27.57 1.40
N LEU A 661 -4.01 26.82 0.91
CA LEU A 661 -5.44 27.16 1.08
C LEU A 661 -6.04 26.60 2.36
N ASN A 662 -5.76 25.35 2.69
CA ASN A 662 -6.34 24.66 3.86
C ASN A 662 -5.42 24.70 5.08
N ARG A 663 -4.24 25.35 5.00
CA ARG A 663 -3.21 25.40 6.05
C ARG A 663 -2.80 23.98 6.53
N SER A 664 -2.81 23.04 5.62
CA SER A 664 -2.39 21.66 5.90
C SER A 664 -0.88 21.61 6.13
N LYS A 665 -0.46 20.75 7.06
CA LYS A 665 0.97 20.52 7.42
C LYS A 665 1.65 19.48 6.54
N VAL A 666 0.99 18.98 5.48
CA VAL A 666 1.55 17.98 4.57
C VAL A 666 2.61 18.61 3.65
N LYS A 667 3.69 17.90 3.43
CA LYS A 667 4.76 18.31 2.52
C LYS A 667 4.41 17.86 1.09
N PRO A 668 4.41 18.78 0.11
CA PRO A 668 4.26 18.42 -1.30
C PRO A 668 5.47 17.62 -1.79
N GLY A 669 5.26 16.79 -2.81
CA GLY A 669 6.34 16.08 -3.51
C GLY A 669 7.32 17.05 -4.20
N GLU A 670 8.46 16.55 -4.67
CA GLU A 670 9.52 17.35 -5.25
C GLU A 670 9.05 18.10 -6.51
N HIS A 671 9.02 19.43 -6.44
CA HIS A 671 8.69 20.31 -7.56
C HIS A 671 9.34 21.68 -7.37
N LYS A 672 9.36 22.49 -8.44
CA LYS A 672 9.93 23.83 -8.36
C LYS A 672 8.93 24.82 -7.79
N GLU A 673 7.76 24.92 -8.36
CA GLU A 673 6.69 25.83 -7.93
C GLU A 673 5.31 25.45 -8.49
N VAL A 674 4.26 25.82 -7.77
CA VAL A 674 2.87 25.84 -8.25
C VAL A 674 2.36 27.28 -8.17
N THR A 675 1.95 27.85 -9.33
CA THR A 675 1.46 29.23 -9.43
C THR A 675 -0.02 29.28 -9.78
N GLY A 676 -0.69 30.41 -9.53
CA GLY A 676 -2.12 30.59 -9.79
C GLY A 676 -3.03 30.20 -8.62
N ILE A 677 -2.47 29.88 -7.44
CA ILE A 677 -3.23 29.42 -6.27
C ILE A 677 -4.16 30.51 -5.72
N ASP A 678 -3.79 31.78 -5.90
CA ASP A 678 -4.56 32.95 -5.42
C ASP A 678 -5.93 33.08 -6.10
N GLU A 679 -6.15 32.39 -7.23
CA GLU A 679 -7.44 32.31 -7.92
C GLU A 679 -8.46 31.42 -7.20
N LEU A 680 -8.01 30.62 -6.20
CA LEU A 680 -8.79 29.63 -5.48
C LEU A 680 -8.97 30.00 -4.01
N GLU A 681 -10.08 29.59 -3.43
CA GLU A 681 -10.37 29.75 -2.00
C GLU A 681 -10.24 28.43 -1.23
N LYS A 682 -10.49 27.31 -1.90
CA LYS A 682 -10.58 26.00 -1.27
C LYS A 682 -10.17 24.88 -2.22
N VAL A 683 -9.47 23.89 -1.70
CA VAL A 683 -9.25 22.60 -2.39
C VAL A 683 -9.95 21.48 -1.63
N ILE A 684 -10.61 20.60 -2.35
CA ILE A 684 -11.37 19.47 -1.83
C ILE A 684 -10.90 18.20 -2.53
N ASP A 685 -10.34 17.30 -1.74
CA ASP A 685 -9.92 15.98 -2.22
C ASP A 685 -11.02 14.95 -1.89
N ILE A 686 -11.43 14.22 -2.91
CA ILE A 686 -12.47 13.20 -2.84
C ILE A 686 -11.87 11.89 -3.30
N ASP A 687 -11.19 11.22 -2.38
CA ASP A 687 -10.53 9.93 -2.56
C ASP A 687 -11.43 8.75 -2.12
N GLN A 688 -10.99 7.53 -2.40
CA GLN A 688 -11.69 6.29 -2.05
C GLN A 688 -11.49 5.83 -0.59
N SER A 689 -10.76 6.60 0.23
CA SER A 689 -10.55 6.25 1.63
C SER A 689 -11.85 6.20 2.41
N PRO A 690 -11.98 5.31 3.42
CA PRO A 690 -13.20 5.20 4.22
C PRO A 690 -13.58 6.53 4.89
N ILE A 691 -14.89 6.82 4.99
CA ILE A 691 -15.43 8.00 5.70
C ILE A 691 -15.24 7.94 7.22
N GLY A 692 -14.66 6.85 7.72
CA GLY A 692 -14.30 6.64 9.12
C GLY A 692 -13.83 5.23 9.37
N ARG A 693 -13.02 5.05 10.43
CA ARG A 693 -12.39 3.77 10.77
C ARG A 693 -13.18 2.93 11.79
N THR A 694 -14.27 3.48 12.32
CA THR A 694 -15.08 2.83 13.36
C THR A 694 -16.50 2.59 12.89
N PRO A 695 -17.20 1.60 13.44
CA PRO A 695 -18.62 1.35 13.14
C PRO A 695 -19.56 2.52 13.48
N ARG A 696 -19.10 3.50 14.25
CA ARG A 696 -19.85 4.73 14.60
C ARG A 696 -19.93 5.72 13.45
N SER A 697 -18.94 5.72 12.56
CA SER A 697 -18.97 6.54 11.36
C SER A 697 -19.98 5.95 10.38
N ASN A 698 -20.86 6.78 9.86
CA ASN A 698 -21.90 6.40 8.89
C ASN A 698 -22.25 7.60 8.00
N PRO A 699 -23.00 7.42 6.90
CA PRO A 699 -23.39 8.50 6.01
C PRO A 699 -24.08 9.67 6.71
N ALA A 700 -24.96 9.40 7.68
CA ALA A 700 -25.70 10.44 8.39
C ALA A 700 -24.79 11.33 9.24
N THR A 701 -23.78 10.74 9.91
CA THR A 701 -22.83 11.49 10.73
C THR A 701 -21.82 12.25 9.88
N TYR A 702 -21.36 11.67 8.78
CA TYR A 702 -20.36 12.29 7.91
C TYR A 702 -20.91 13.52 7.17
N THR A 703 -22.11 13.44 6.65
CA THR A 703 -22.78 14.56 5.96
C THR A 703 -23.37 15.61 6.93
N GLY A 704 -23.30 15.34 8.23
CA GLY A 704 -23.83 16.22 9.26
C GLY A 704 -25.35 16.32 9.29
N VAL A 705 -26.08 15.44 8.57
CA VAL A 705 -27.55 15.40 8.62
C VAL A 705 -28.03 14.84 9.96
N PHE A 706 -27.26 13.98 10.59
CA PHE A 706 -27.61 13.39 11.89
C PHE A 706 -27.72 14.42 13.01
N ASP A 707 -26.96 15.50 12.94
CA ASP A 707 -27.05 16.59 13.91
C ASP A 707 -28.39 17.29 13.83
N ASP A 708 -28.92 17.51 12.62
CA ASP A 708 -30.25 18.12 12.41
C ASP A 708 -31.35 17.15 12.79
N ILE A 709 -31.21 15.84 12.54
CA ILE A 709 -32.15 14.81 12.98
C ILE A 709 -32.23 14.77 14.51
N ARG A 710 -31.12 14.84 15.23
CA ARG A 710 -31.09 14.89 16.70
C ARG A 710 -31.81 16.13 17.26
N ASP A 711 -31.69 17.26 16.57
CA ASP A 711 -32.45 18.47 16.95
C ASP A 711 -33.95 18.27 16.81
N VAL A 712 -34.42 17.59 15.79
CA VAL A 712 -35.84 17.23 15.61
C VAL A 712 -36.35 16.36 16.76
N PHE A 713 -35.59 15.31 17.14
CA PHE A 713 -35.97 14.43 18.25
C PHE A 713 -35.96 15.17 19.58
N ALA A 714 -35.01 16.05 19.83
CA ALA A 714 -34.96 16.87 21.03
C ALA A 714 -36.14 17.88 21.12
N ALA A 715 -36.68 18.27 19.98
CA ALA A 715 -37.81 19.18 19.88
C ALA A 715 -39.19 18.51 20.10
N THR A 716 -39.27 17.17 20.13
CA THR A 716 -40.52 16.42 20.36
C THR A 716 -41.09 16.70 21.75
N ASN A 717 -42.40 16.63 21.89
CA ASN A 717 -43.05 16.85 23.18
C ASN A 717 -42.60 15.84 24.25
N GLU A 718 -42.40 14.58 23.88
CA GLU A 718 -41.95 13.54 24.78
C GLU A 718 -40.52 13.77 25.28
N ALA A 719 -39.60 14.19 24.40
CA ALA A 719 -38.25 14.54 24.79
C ALA A 719 -38.23 15.74 25.76
N LYS A 720 -39.05 16.76 25.51
CA LYS A 720 -39.18 17.94 26.38
C LYS A 720 -39.72 17.58 27.76
N VAL A 721 -40.73 16.73 27.83
CA VAL A 721 -41.31 16.27 29.10
C VAL A 721 -40.31 15.50 29.95
N ARG A 722 -39.46 14.71 29.31
CA ARG A 722 -38.40 13.92 29.97
C ARG A 722 -37.11 14.73 30.19
N GLY A 723 -37.01 15.98 29.73
CA GLY A 723 -35.82 16.82 29.84
C GLY A 723 -34.66 16.35 28.96
N TYR A 724 -34.93 15.62 27.89
CA TYR A 724 -33.95 15.10 27.00
C TYR A 724 -33.44 16.18 26.05
N LYS A 725 -32.12 16.43 26.06
CA LYS A 725 -31.45 17.35 25.18
C LYS A 725 -30.87 16.61 23.98
N LYS A 726 -30.38 17.32 22.93
CA LYS A 726 -29.76 16.81 21.72
C LYS A 726 -28.70 15.71 21.99
N GLY A 727 -27.90 15.84 23.07
CA GLY A 727 -26.90 14.86 23.46
C GLY A 727 -27.46 13.48 23.80
N ARG A 728 -28.72 13.40 24.26
CA ARG A 728 -29.41 12.12 24.58
C ARG A 728 -29.58 11.23 23.34
N PHE A 729 -29.76 11.84 22.20
CA PHE A 729 -29.93 11.17 20.89
C PHE A 729 -28.62 10.91 20.14
N SER A 730 -27.47 11.07 20.80
CA SER A 730 -26.17 10.72 20.27
C SER A 730 -25.73 9.36 20.78
N PHE A 731 -25.37 8.45 19.86
CA PHE A 731 -24.77 7.16 20.22
C PHE A 731 -23.30 7.26 20.63
N ASN A 732 -22.67 8.45 20.51
CA ASN A 732 -21.30 8.70 20.93
C ASN A 732 -21.21 9.18 22.40
N VAL A 733 -22.29 9.70 22.96
CA VAL A 733 -22.30 10.33 24.27
C VAL A 733 -23.02 9.43 25.30
N LYS A 734 -22.45 9.35 26.50
CA LYS A 734 -23.12 8.64 27.63
C LYS A 734 -24.50 9.21 27.91
N GLY A 735 -25.41 8.35 28.36
CA GLY A 735 -26.77 8.71 28.79
C GLY A 735 -27.85 8.20 27.83
N GLY A 736 -27.68 8.29 26.51
CA GLY A 736 -28.68 7.78 25.55
C GLY A 736 -28.26 6.53 24.80
N ARG A 737 -26.98 6.26 24.74
CA ARG A 737 -26.40 5.09 24.03
C ARG A 737 -26.54 3.80 24.85
N CYS A 738 -26.47 2.68 24.14
CA CYS A 738 -26.28 1.38 24.79
C CYS A 738 -24.89 1.32 25.42
N GLU A 739 -24.77 1.11 26.71
CA GLU A 739 -23.47 1.07 27.37
C GLU A 739 -22.73 -0.27 27.18
N ALA A 740 -23.41 -1.36 26.84
CA ALA A 740 -22.80 -2.66 26.55
C ALA A 740 -21.90 -2.58 25.31
N CYS A 741 -22.40 -2.02 24.20
CA CYS A 741 -21.63 -1.81 22.98
C CYS A 741 -21.08 -0.38 22.86
N ARG A 742 -21.29 0.48 23.84
CA ARG A 742 -20.89 1.89 23.86
C ARG A 742 -21.36 2.68 22.63
N GLY A 743 -22.47 2.27 22.03
CA GLY A 743 -23.07 2.89 20.86
C GLY A 743 -22.61 2.35 19.51
N ASP A 744 -21.77 1.34 19.48
CA ASP A 744 -21.29 0.71 18.21
C ASP A 744 -22.40 -0.12 17.55
N GLY A 745 -23.36 -0.66 18.32
CA GLY A 745 -24.39 -1.59 17.86
C GLY A 745 -23.86 -3.01 17.66
N ILE A 746 -22.56 -3.18 17.57
CA ILE A 746 -21.86 -4.45 17.38
C ILE A 746 -20.76 -4.60 18.42
N ILE A 747 -20.38 -5.83 18.71
CA ILE A 747 -19.27 -6.17 19.59
C ILE A 747 -18.18 -6.78 18.71
N LYS A 748 -16.98 -6.23 18.78
CA LYS A 748 -15.79 -6.75 18.12
C LYS A 748 -15.19 -7.85 19.00
N ILE A 749 -15.06 -9.04 18.45
CA ILE A 749 -14.35 -10.16 19.08
C ILE A 749 -13.00 -10.26 18.39
N GLU A 750 -11.94 -9.91 19.10
CA GLU A 750 -10.58 -9.98 18.57
C GLU A 750 -10.09 -11.42 18.54
N MET A 751 -9.68 -11.87 17.37
CA MET A 751 -9.18 -13.20 17.11
C MET A 751 -7.68 -13.11 16.79
N HIS A 752 -6.81 -13.53 17.72
CA HIS A 752 -5.36 -13.35 17.61
C HIS A 752 -4.69 -13.87 16.32
N PHE A 753 -5.27 -14.87 15.66
CA PHE A 753 -4.73 -15.49 14.45
C PHE A 753 -5.71 -15.50 13.26
N LEU A 754 -6.93 -14.99 13.46
CA LEU A 754 -7.99 -14.94 12.45
C LEU A 754 -8.51 -13.50 12.31
N PRO A 755 -9.22 -13.17 11.24
CA PRO A 755 -9.90 -11.89 11.13
C PRO A 755 -10.86 -11.67 12.30
N ASP A 756 -10.94 -10.44 12.78
CA ASP A 756 -11.85 -10.06 13.85
C ASP A 756 -13.29 -10.34 13.46
N VAL A 757 -14.08 -10.88 14.39
CA VAL A 757 -15.50 -11.17 14.19
C VAL A 757 -16.34 -10.05 14.81
N TYR A 758 -17.32 -9.56 14.06
CA TYR A 758 -18.26 -8.54 14.50
C TYR A 758 -19.65 -9.16 14.68
N VAL A 759 -20.15 -9.17 15.91
CA VAL A 759 -21.48 -9.71 16.22
C VAL A 759 -22.42 -8.59 16.70
N PRO A 760 -23.73 -8.62 16.38
CA PRO A 760 -24.70 -7.68 16.92
C PRO A 760 -24.68 -7.69 18.46
N CYS A 761 -24.78 -6.52 19.06
CA CYS A 761 -24.87 -6.41 20.53
C CYS A 761 -26.12 -7.08 21.04
N GLU A 762 -26.01 -8.04 21.97
CA GLU A 762 -27.10 -8.79 22.55
C GLU A 762 -28.08 -7.93 23.38
N VAL A 763 -27.61 -6.80 23.91
CA VAL A 763 -28.42 -5.89 24.73
C VAL A 763 -29.30 -4.96 23.90
N CYS A 764 -28.73 -4.34 22.85
CA CYS A 764 -29.46 -3.39 22.00
C CYS A 764 -29.86 -3.97 20.64
N HIS A 765 -29.49 -5.20 20.34
CA HIS A 765 -29.78 -5.87 19.05
C HIS A 765 -29.48 -4.99 17.84
N GLY A 766 -28.29 -4.35 17.84
CA GLY A 766 -27.86 -3.47 16.77
C GLY A 766 -28.39 -2.03 16.81
N LYS A 767 -29.35 -1.70 17.69
CA LYS A 767 -30.03 -0.40 17.73
C LYS A 767 -29.19 0.76 18.29
N ARG A 768 -28.03 0.49 18.89
CA ARG A 768 -27.04 1.49 19.40
C ARG A 768 -27.50 2.30 20.65
N TYR A 769 -28.77 2.35 20.99
CA TYR A 769 -29.35 3.15 22.07
C TYR A 769 -29.90 2.31 23.21
N ASN A 770 -30.07 2.95 24.38
CA ASN A 770 -30.78 2.36 25.49
C ASN A 770 -32.31 2.43 25.24
N ARG A 771 -33.04 1.65 26.03
CA ARG A 771 -34.49 1.48 25.87
C ARG A 771 -35.26 2.80 25.99
N GLU A 772 -34.92 3.62 26.97
CA GLU A 772 -35.59 4.88 27.28
C GLU A 772 -35.43 5.91 26.15
N THR A 773 -34.31 5.94 25.46
CA THR A 773 -34.09 6.81 24.29
C THR A 773 -34.92 6.35 23.10
N LEU A 774 -35.09 5.03 22.92
CA LEU A 774 -35.87 4.45 21.82
C LEU A 774 -37.39 4.64 22.00
N GLU A 775 -37.87 4.95 23.20
CA GLU A 775 -39.27 5.27 23.46
C GLU A 775 -39.69 6.61 22.83
N VAL A 776 -38.74 7.56 22.72
CA VAL A 776 -39.03 8.85 22.06
C VAL A 776 -39.17 8.66 20.55
N LYS A 777 -40.32 9.06 20.02
CA LYS A 777 -40.66 8.89 18.60
C LYS A 777 -40.98 10.22 17.91
N TYR A 778 -40.61 10.27 16.64
CA TYR A 778 -41.04 11.32 15.72
C TYR A 778 -41.73 10.65 14.51
N LYS A 779 -42.99 11.01 14.23
CA LYS A 779 -43.86 10.33 13.25
C LYS A 779 -43.84 8.79 13.43
N ASP A 780 -44.00 8.31 14.64
CA ASP A 780 -44.02 6.89 15.06
C ASP A 780 -42.69 6.13 14.88
N LYS A 781 -41.59 6.79 14.53
CA LYS A 781 -40.25 6.20 14.35
C LYS A 781 -39.32 6.64 15.48
N SER A 782 -38.57 5.68 16.06
CA SER A 782 -37.48 5.96 16.99
C SER A 782 -36.25 6.44 16.19
N ILE A 783 -35.25 7.00 16.90
CA ILE A 783 -34.01 7.42 16.28
C ILE A 783 -33.21 6.25 15.64
N ALA A 784 -33.35 5.04 16.21
CA ALA A 784 -32.76 3.84 15.62
C ALA A 784 -33.47 3.43 14.31
N ASP A 785 -34.81 3.57 14.25
CA ASP A 785 -35.58 3.29 13.03
C ASP A 785 -35.17 4.26 11.90
N ILE A 786 -34.84 5.52 12.26
CA ILE A 786 -34.34 6.49 11.25
C ILE A 786 -32.97 6.09 10.74
N LEU A 787 -32.06 5.62 11.60
CA LEU A 787 -30.75 5.15 11.17
C LEU A 787 -30.83 3.88 10.28
N ASP A 788 -31.85 3.05 10.50
CA ASP A 788 -32.10 1.84 9.69
C ASP A 788 -32.86 2.13 8.39
N MET A 789 -33.39 3.34 8.23
CA MET A 789 -34.13 3.77 7.04
C MET A 789 -33.19 3.99 5.86
N THR A 790 -33.64 3.63 4.64
CA THR A 790 -32.91 4.00 3.42
C THR A 790 -32.98 5.51 3.20
N ILE A 791 -31.95 6.06 2.55
CA ILE A 791 -31.82 7.50 2.34
C ILE A 791 -32.99 8.02 1.48
N GLU A 792 -33.41 7.26 0.45
CA GLU A 792 -34.58 7.61 -0.38
C GLU A 792 -35.87 7.73 0.44
N ASN A 793 -36.12 6.79 1.36
CA ASN A 793 -37.28 6.84 2.26
C ASN A 793 -37.16 8.00 3.25
N ALA A 794 -35.95 8.28 3.72
CA ALA A 794 -35.70 9.39 4.65
C ALA A 794 -35.94 10.77 3.98
N VAL A 795 -35.66 10.94 2.68
CA VAL A 795 -35.98 12.16 1.92
C VAL A 795 -37.48 12.43 1.98
N VAL A 796 -38.30 11.40 1.75
CA VAL A 796 -39.78 11.50 1.82
C VAL A 796 -40.24 11.73 3.26
N PHE A 797 -39.69 11.00 4.24
CA PHE A 797 -40.04 11.12 5.66
C PHE A 797 -39.82 12.53 6.22
N PHE A 798 -38.72 13.19 5.80
CA PHE A 798 -38.33 14.54 6.23
C PHE A 798 -38.69 15.64 5.22
N GLU A 799 -39.61 15.41 4.30
CA GLU A 799 -40.02 16.37 3.24
C GLU A 799 -40.39 17.77 3.80
N ASN A 800 -40.99 17.81 5.02
CA ASN A 800 -41.41 19.06 5.68
C ASN A 800 -40.25 19.74 6.45
N ILE A 801 -39.04 19.24 6.42
CA ILE A 801 -37.86 19.81 7.09
C ILE A 801 -36.77 20.10 6.03
N PRO A 802 -36.79 21.27 5.37
CA PRO A 802 -35.97 21.58 4.19
C PRO A 802 -34.45 21.41 4.44
N LYS A 803 -34.00 21.65 5.68
CA LYS A 803 -32.59 21.52 6.05
C LYS A 803 -32.12 20.07 5.99
N ILE A 804 -32.93 19.14 6.46
CA ILE A 804 -32.64 17.70 6.42
C ILE A 804 -32.83 17.18 5.00
N GLN A 805 -33.99 17.50 4.38
CA GLN A 805 -34.36 17.02 3.06
C GLN A 805 -33.30 17.41 2.01
N ARG A 806 -32.76 18.63 2.03
CA ARG A 806 -31.72 19.08 1.10
C ARG A 806 -30.44 18.26 1.23
N LYS A 807 -29.97 17.96 2.45
CA LYS A 807 -28.78 17.14 2.69
C LYS A 807 -28.97 15.69 2.25
N LEU A 808 -30.14 15.13 2.48
CA LEU A 808 -30.49 13.77 2.05
C LEU A 808 -30.60 13.69 0.52
N GLN A 809 -31.18 14.74 -0.12
CA GLN A 809 -31.33 14.78 -1.56
C GLN A 809 -29.96 14.75 -2.27
N THR A 810 -28.91 15.43 -1.75
CA THR A 810 -27.58 15.36 -2.36
C THR A 810 -26.99 13.95 -2.34
N ILE A 811 -27.33 13.13 -1.35
CA ILE A 811 -26.89 11.73 -1.30
C ILE A 811 -27.66 10.89 -2.32
N VAL A 812 -28.93 11.18 -2.54
CA VAL A 812 -29.73 10.53 -3.61
C VAL A 812 -29.20 10.94 -4.99
N ASP A 813 -28.87 12.21 -5.20
CA ASP A 813 -28.38 12.75 -6.47
C ASP A 813 -27.08 12.06 -6.93
N VAL A 814 -26.21 11.64 -6.00
CA VAL A 814 -24.99 10.85 -6.31
C VAL A 814 -25.27 9.34 -6.44
N GLY A 815 -26.54 8.92 -6.46
CA GLY A 815 -26.91 7.51 -6.68
C GLY A 815 -26.86 6.62 -5.45
N LEU A 816 -26.85 7.17 -4.22
CA LEU A 816 -26.76 6.40 -2.96
C LEU A 816 -28.10 6.32 -2.18
N GLY A 817 -29.24 6.51 -2.87
CA GLY A 817 -30.57 6.46 -2.24
C GLY A 817 -30.91 5.13 -1.57
N TYR A 818 -30.37 4.03 -2.07
CA TYR A 818 -30.56 2.68 -1.54
C TYR A 818 -29.87 2.39 -0.20
N MET A 819 -28.86 3.20 0.18
CA MET A 819 -28.11 3.00 1.40
C MET A 819 -28.94 3.33 2.64
N LYS A 820 -28.64 2.67 3.78
CA LYS A 820 -29.18 3.05 5.09
C LYS A 820 -28.43 4.23 5.67
N LEU A 821 -29.14 5.15 6.33
CA LEU A 821 -28.54 6.31 6.98
C LEU A 821 -27.45 5.94 8.00
N GLY A 822 -27.68 4.90 8.80
CA GLY A 822 -26.78 4.42 9.84
C GLY A 822 -25.84 3.32 9.40
N GLN A 823 -25.68 3.05 8.09
CA GLN A 823 -24.79 2.01 7.58
C GLN A 823 -23.34 2.28 8.02
N PRO A 824 -22.66 1.34 8.70
CA PRO A 824 -21.30 1.53 9.17
C PRO A 824 -20.33 1.85 8.03
N ALA A 825 -19.42 2.80 8.24
CA ALA A 825 -18.40 3.17 7.26
C ALA A 825 -17.52 1.98 6.81
N THR A 826 -17.31 1.01 7.68
CA THR A 826 -16.52 -0.20 7.43
C THR A 826 -17.19 -1.17 6.44
N THR A 827 -18.48 -1.01 6.16
CA THR A 827 -19.23 -1.85 5.20
C THR A 827 -19.36 -1.21 3.82
N LEU A 828 -18.94 0.06 3.68
CA LEU A 828 -19.00 0.78 2.40
C LEU A 828 -17.89 0.34 1.47
N SER A 829 -18.18 0.26 0.18
CA SER A 829 -17.16 0.17 -0.86
C SER A 829 -16.41 1.51 -1.00
N GLY A 830 -15.21 1.49 -1.63
CA GLY A 830 -14.44 2.70 -1.87
C GLY A 830 -15.23 3.75 -2.66
N GLY A 831 -15.92 3.33 -3.72
CA GLY A 831 -16.77 4.21 -4.52
C GLY A 831 -17.97 4.77 -3.78
N GLU A 832 -18.62 3.99 -2.89
CA GLU A 832 -19.69 4.49 -2.03
C GLU A 832 -19.17 5.53 -1.04
N ALA A 833 -18.03 5.27 -0.39
CA ALA A 833 -17.40 6.22 0.52
C ALA A 833 -17.06 7.55 -0.19
N GLN A 834 -16.52 7.48 -1.39
CA GLN A 834 -16.17 8.63 -2.23
C GLN A 834 -17.43 9.45 -2.58
N ARG A 835 -18.52 8.80 -3.00
CA ARG A 835 -19.79 9.48 -3.31
C ARG A 835 -20.44 10.12 -2.08
N VAL A 836 -20.30 9.52 -0.89
CA VAL A 836 -20.74 10.15 0.38
C VAL A 836 -19.92 11.41 0.66
N LYS A 837 -18.61 11.40 0.42
CA LYS A 837 -17.76 12.60 0.53
C LYS A 837 -18.21 13.69 -0.43
N LEU A 838 -18.44 13.34 -1.69
CA LEU A 838 -18.95 14.28 -2.70
C LEU A 838 -20.29 14.90 -2.27
N ALA A 839 -21.25 14.07 -1.86
CA ALA A 839 -22.56 14.53 -1.37
C ALA A 839 -22.44 15.50 -0.18
N SER A 840 -21.47 15.27 0.71
CA SER A 840 -21.17 16.15 1.86
C SER A 840 -20.71 17.55 1.43
N GLU A 841 -20.07 17.70 0.28
CA GLU A 841 -19.65 19.01 -0.22
C GLU A 841 -20.75 19.73 -1.06
N LEU A 842 -21.57 18.93 -1.78
CA LEU A 842 -22.62 19.47 -2.65
C LEU A 842 -23.70 20.28 -1.94
N HIS A 843 -23.99 20.00 -0.65
CA HIS A 843 -25.00 20.76 0.11
C HIS A 843 -24.48 22.12 0.57
N ARG A 844 -23.18 22.37 0.49
CA ARG A 844 -22.55 23.65 0.85
C ARG A 844 -22.73 24.65 -0.29
N ARG A 845 -22.82 25.94 0.05
CA ARG A 845 -22.94 26.98 -0.94
C ARG A 845 -21.61 27.13 -1.70
N SER A 846 -21.64 26.97 -3.03
CA SER A 846 -20.47 27.24 -3.88
C SER A 846 -20.16 28.71 -3.94
N THR A 847 -18.86 29.05 -3.95
CA THR A 847 -18.34 30.41 -4.19
C THR A 847 -17.85 30.58 -5.62
N GLY A 848 -17.80 29.52 -6.43
CA GLY A 848 -17.24 29.50 -7.78
C GLY A 848 -15.70 29.56 -7.81
N LYS A 849 -15.05 29.32 -6.66
CA LYS A 849 -13.59 29.30 -6.51
C LYS A 849 -13.08 28.06 -5.79
N SER A 850 -13.88 27.00 -5.73
CA SER A 850 -13.47 25.70 -5.18
C SER A 850 -12.82 24.87 -6.27
N PHE A 851 -11.79 24.11 -5.87
CA PHE A 851 -11.11 23.15 -6.73
C PHE A 851 -11.34 21.74 -6.19
N TYR A 852 -12.08 20.92 -6.94
CA TYR A 852 -12.39 19.54 -6.60
C TYR A 852 -11.41 18.61 -7.32
N ILE A 853 -10.80 17.70 -6.58
CA ILE A 853 -9.96 16.62 -7.10
C ILE A 853 -10.65 15.30 -6.78
N LEU A 854 -10.91 14.48 -7.79
CA LEU A 854 -11.52 13.17 -7.65
C LEU A 854 -10.59 12.12 -8.27
N ASP A 855 -10.28 11.08 -7.49
CA ASP A 855 -9.42 9.97 -7.94
C ASP A 855 -10.29 8.77 -8.31
N GLU A 856 -10.36 8.44 -9.61
CA GLU A 856 -11.15 7.35 -10.19
C GLU A 856 -12.60 7.27 -9.66
N PRO A 857 -13.41 8.34 -9.81
CA PRO A 857 -14.75 8.38 -9.21
C PRO A 857 -15.75 7.40 -9.82
N THR A 858 -15.43 6.75 -10.94
CA THR A 858 -16.29 5.77 -11.59
C THR A 858 -16.07 4.34 -11.16
N THR A 859 -15.17 4.12 -10.23
CA THR A 859 -14.85 2.79 -9.67
C THR A 859 -16.10 2.09 -9.14
N GLY A 860 -16.39 0.89 -9.64
CA GLY A 860 -17.54 0.08 -9.24
C GLY A 860 -18.90 0.60 -9.68
N LEU A 861 -18.94 1.49 -10.68
CA LEU A 861 -20.16 2.08 -11.19
C LEU A 861 -20.61 1.48 -12.53
N HIS A 862 -21.86 1.16 -12.61
CA HIS A 862 -22.54 0.90 -13.89
C HIS A 862 -22.67 2.19 -14.73
N ALA A 863 -22.74 2.07 -16.05
CA ALA A 863 -22.84 3.20 -16.98
C ALA A 863 -23.98 4.19 -16.61
N ASP A 864 -25.12 3.71 -16.10
CA ASP A 864 -26.22 4.56 -15.62
C ASP A 864 -25.85 5.37 -14.37
N ASP A 865 -25.10 4.77 -13.45
CA ASP A 865 -24.58 5.47 -12.25
C ASP A 865 -23.55 6.52 -12.65
N ILE A 866 -22.71 6.24 -13.66
CA ILE A 866 -21.74 7.18 -14.24
C ILE A 866 -22.47 8.38 -14.86
N ALA A 867 -23.55 8.13 -15.62
CA ALA A 867 -24.35 9.19 -16.21
C ALA A 867 -24.90 10.15 -15.14
N ARG A 868 -25.41 9.62 -14.03
CA ARG A 868 -25.89 10.42 -12.88
C ARG A 868 -24.76 11.20 -12.20
N LEU A 869 -23.62 10.56 -11.99
CA LEU A 869 -22.44 11.22 -11.40
C LEU A 869 -21.98 12.39 -12.28
N LEU A 870 -21.91 12.21 -13.59
CA LEU A 870 -21.51 13.27 -14.54
C LEU A 870 -22.44 14.48 -14.47
N VAL A 871 -23.77 14.29 -14.35
CA VAL A 871 -24.71 15.40 -14.13
C VAL A 871 -24.34 16.22 -12.91
N VAL A 872 -23.95 15.56 -11.82
CA VAL A 872 -23.54 16.24 -10.58
C VAL A 872 -22.22 17.00 -10.77
N LEU A 873 -21.21 16.38 -11.41
CA LEU A 873 -19.92 17.00 -11.66
C LEU A 873 -20.05 18.21 -12.61
N GLN A 874 -20.87 18.10 -13.67
CA GLN A 874 -21.14 19.20 -14.59
C GLN A 874 -21.82 20.38 -13.88
N ARG A 875 -22.73 20.10 -12.95
CA ARG A 875 -23.40 21.15 -12.13
C ARG A 875 -22.39 21.92 -11.27
N LEU A 876 -21.33 21.27 -10.74
CA LEU A 876 -20.27 21.97 -10.00
C LEU A 876 -19.54 22.96 -10.91
N VAL A 877 -19.18 22.54 -12.13
CA VAL A 877 -18.49 23.39 -13.09
C VAL A 877 -19.39 24.54 -13.56
N GLU A 878 -20.69 24.31 -13.77
CA GLU A 878 -21.67 25.34 -14.11
C GLU A 878 -21.78 26.41 -13.00
N ASN A 879 -21.56 26.05 -11.76
CA ASN A 879 -21.51 26.98 -10.63
C ASN A 879 -20.19 27.78 -10.56
N GLY A 880 -19.27 27.57 -11.49
CA GLY A 880 -17.97 28.27 -11.57
C GLY A 880 -16.81 27.55 -10.87
N ASP A 881 -17.06 26.44 -10.21
CA ASP A 881 -16.01 25.64 -9.57
C ASP A 881 -15.17 24.89 -10.62
N SER A 882 -13.97 24.46 -10.24
CA SER A 882 -13.10 23.65 -11.08
C SER A 882 -13.16 22.20 -10.63
N VAL A 883 -13.32 21.27 -11.56
CA VAL A 883 -13.35 19.84 -11.28
C VAL A 883 -12.25 19.15 -12.06
N LEU A 884 -11.34 18.47 -11.35
CA LEU A 884 -10.29 17.66 -11.94
C LEU A 884 -10.53 16.21 -11.53
N VAL A 885 -10.59 15.32 -12.52
CA VAL A 885 -10.75 13.89 -12.30
C VAL A 885 -9.53 13.14 -12.83
N ILE A 886 -9.00 12.19 -12.05
CA ILE A 886 -8.07 11.18 -12.56
C ILE A 886 -8.93 10.03 -13.03
N GLU A 887 -8.89 9.68 -14.34
CA GLU A 887 -9.83 8.72 -14.90
C GLU A 887 -9.24 7.85 -16.00
N HIS A 888 -9.82 6.64 -16.11
CA HIS A 888 -9.59 5.69 -17.19
C HIS A 888 -10.86 5.39 -17.99
N ASN A 889 -12.02 5.70 -17.42
CA ASN A 889 -13.30 5.47 -18.08
C ASN A 889 -13.50 6.44 -19.25
N LEU A 890 -13.59 5.90 -20.47
CA LEU A 890 -13.70 6.69 -21.69
C LEU A 890 -15.01 7.47 -21.80
N ASP A 891 -16.08 7.02 -21.16
CA ASP A 891 -17.34 7.77 -21.11
C ASP A 891 -17.23 9.06 -20.30
N VAL A 892 -16.42 9.08 -19.27
CA VAL A 892 -16.09 10.31 -18.51
C VAL A 892 -15.13 11.18 -19.30
N ILE A 893 -14.07 10.58 -19.84
CA ILE A 893 -13.02 11.31 -20.57
C ILE A 893 -13.59 12.03 -21.78
N LYS A 894 -14.51 11.41 -22.54
CA LYS A 894 -15.16 12.04 -23.71
C LYS A 894 -16.00 13.26 -23.35
N THR A 895 -16.50 13.36 -22.10
CA THR A 895 -17.32 14.48 -21.64
C THR A 895 -16.51 15.60 -21.02
N ALA A 896 -15.20 15.43 -20.83
CA ALA A 896 -14.32 16.47 -20.25
C ALA A 896 -14.15 17.66 -21.21
N ASP A 897 -14.00 18.87 -20.63
CA ASP A 897 -13.68 20.08 -21.41
C ASP A 897 -12.21 20.09 -21.83
N TYR A 898 -11.34 19.51 -20.98
CA TYR A 898 -9.89 19.52 -21.19
C TYR A 898 -9.27 18.20 -20.67
N ILE A 899 -8.29 17.69 -21.39
CA ILE A 899 -7.54 16.46 -21.01
C ILE A 899 -6.08 16.80 -20.78
N ILE A 900 -5.47 16.17 -19.78
CA ILE A 900 -4.03 16.13 -19.53
C ILE A 900 -3.65 14.66 -19.56
N ASP A 901 -2.93 14.24 -20.61
CA ASP A 901 -2.55 12.84 -20.83
C ASP A 901 -1.09 12.61 -20.47
N LEU A 902 -0.84 11.71 -19.51
CA LEU A 902 0.50 11.34 -19.02
C LEU A 902 0.95 10.01 -19.62
N GLY A 903 2.23 9.93 -19.92
CA GLY A 903 2.81 8.70 -20.46
C GLY A 903 4.29 8.89 -20.84
N PRO A 904 4.72 8.26 -21.96
CA PRO A 904 3.95 7.33 -22.82
C PRO A 904 3.69 5.96 -22.17
N GLU A 905 4.55 5.53 -21.24
CA GLU A 905 4.48 4.24 -20.55
C GLU A 905 4.34 4.41 -19.04
N GLY A 906 4.28 3.31 -18.29
CA GLY A 906 4.35 3.29 -16.83
C GLY A 906 5.78 3.28 -16.30
N GLY A 907 5.95 3.56 -15.00
CA GLY A 907 7.23 3.53 -14.30
C GLY A 907 8.26 4.50 -14.88
N ASP A 908 9.52 4.04 -14.98
CA ASP A 908 10.64 4.87 -15.45
C ASP A 908 10.53 5.30 -16.91
N LYS A 909 9.73 4.65 -17.73
CA LYS A 909 9.47 5.04 -19.12
C LYS A 909 8.32 6.04 -19.27
N GLY A 910 7.64 6.36 -18.17
CA GLY A 910 6.57 7.33 -18.08
C GLY A 910 7.01 8.69 -17.55
N GLY A 911 6.10 9.36 -16.87
CA GLY A 911 6.37 10.58 -16.12
C GLY A 911 6.52 11.84 -16.97
N THR A 912 5.94 11.88 -18.17
CA THR A 912 5.92 13.06 -19.06
C THR A 912 4.49 13.37 -19.50
N ILE A 913 4.24 14.60 -19.92
CA ILE A 913 2.98 14.97 -20.58
C ILE A 913 3.07 14.58 -22.05
N VAL A 914 2.14 13.76 -22.50
CA VAL A 914 2.04 13.29 -23.89
C VAL A 914 1.18 14.23 -24.73
N ALA A 915 0.02 14.62 -24.18
CA ALA A 915 -0.93 15.49 -24.84
C ALA A 915 -1.69 16.34 -23.82
N THR A 916 -2.09 17.53 -24.23
CA THR A 916 -3.02 18.38 -23.50
C THR A 916 -3.96 19.07 -24.51
N GLY A 917 -5.21 19.25 -24.14
CA GLY A 917 -6.20 19.90 -25.01
C GLY A 917 -7.59 19.33 -24.84
N THR A 918 -8.48 19.67 -25.75
CA THR A 918 -9.81 19.05 -25.80
C THR A 918 -9.71 17.57 -26.19
N PRO A 919 -10.73 16.74 -25.92
CA PRO A 919 -10.74 15.35 -26.37
C PRO A 919 -10.49 15.20 -27.87
N GLU A 920 -11.02 16.10 -28.69
CA GLU A 920 -10.84 16.13 -30.14
C GLU A 920 -9.39 16.44 -30.56
N GLU A 921 -8.68 17.26 -29.80
CA GLU A 921 -7.25 17.54 -30.04
C GLU A 921 -6.36 16.37 -29.62
N VAL A 922 -6.66 15.74 -28.47
CA VAL A 922 -5.86 14.64 -27.93
C VAL A 922 -5.91 13.39 -28.82
N VAL A 923 -7.03 13.09 -29.50
CA VAL A 923 -7.14 11.94 -30.40
C VAL A 923 -6.28 12.07 -31.66
N GLU A 924 -5.84 13.29 -32.01
CA GLU A 924 -4.94 13.51 -33.14
C GLU A 924 -3.46 13.36 -32.77
N VAL A 925 -3.12 13.19 -31.47
CA VAL A 925 -1.75 13.01 -31.01
C VAL A 925 -1.35 11.53 -31.11
N ALA A 926 -0.52 11.18 -32.05
CA ALA A 926 -0.13 9.79 -32.36
C ALA A 926 0.51 9.03 -31.17
N GLY A 927 1.13 9.75 -30.20
CA GLY A 927 1.74 9.15 -29.01
C GLY A 927 0.79 8.90 -27.84
N SER A 928 -0.48 9.35 -27.95
CA SER A 928 -1.47 9.20 -26.88
C SER A 928 -2.22 7.88 -27.00
N TYR A 929 -2.02 6.98 -26.03
CA TYR A 929 -2.83 5.77 -25.93
C TYR A 929 -4.29 6.12 -25.62
N THR A 930 -4.53 7.08 -24.73
CA THR A 930 -5.87 7.58 -24.43
C THR A 930 -6.55 8.08 -25.70
N GLY A 931 -5.85 8.89 -26.53
CA GLY A 931 -6.36 9.38 -27.82
C GLY A 931 -6.72 8.25 -28.77
N LYS A 932 -5.88 7.21 -28.87
CA LYS A 932 -6.13 6.04 -29.72
C LYS A 932 -7.42 5.31 -29.37
N TYR A 933 -7.70 5.06 -28.09
CA TYR A 933 -8.91 4.36 -27.65
C TYR A 933 -10.14 5.27 -27.63
N LEU A 934 -9.96 6.57 -27.44
CA LEU A 934 -11.04 7.56 -27.40
C LEU A 934 -11.61 7.86 -28.78
N LYS A 935 -10.78 7.84 -29.84
CA LYS A 935 -11.16 8.22 -31.21
C LYS A 935 -12.39 7.47 -31.72
N PRO A 936 -12.43 6.12 -31.70
CA PRO A 936 -13.60 5.38 -32.21
C PRO A 936 -14.86 5.66 -31.38
N ILE A 937 -14.74 5.97 -30.09
CA ILE A 937 -15.89 6.29 -29.23
C ILE A 937 -16.47 7.66 -29.59
N LEU A 938 -15.62 8.67 -29.78
CA LEU A 938 -16.08 9.99 -30.23
C LEU A 938 -16.78 9.93 -31.59
N GLU A 939 -16.22 9.19 -32.53
CA GLU A 939 -16.82 9.01 -33.88
C GLU A 939 -18.17 8.30 -33.77
N ARG A 940 -18.24 7.18 -33.04
CA ARG A 940 -19.46 6.42 -32.80
C ARG A 940 -20.56 7.28 -32.17
N ASP A 941 -20.24 7.98 -31.12
CA ASP A 941 -21.25 8.71 -30.35
C ASP A 941 -21.66 10.02 -31.06
N ARG A 942 -20.78 10.61 -31.87
CA ARG A 942 -21.16 11.72 -32.76
C ARG A 942 -22.20 11.29 -33.80
N MET A 943 -21.99 10.13 -34.45
CA MET A 943 -22.96 9.56 -35.37
C MET A 943 -24.32 9.27 -34.71
N ARG A 944 -24.31 8.78 -33.47
CA ARG A 944 -25.52 8.53 -32.68
C ARG A 944 -26.27 9.82 -32.35
N MET A 945 -25.55 10.86 -31.96
CA MET A 945 -26.16 12.18 -31.69
C MET A 945 -26.76 12.80 -32.95
N ASP A 946 -26.06 12.74 -34.07
CA ASP A 946 -26.56 13.26 -35.35
C ASP A 946 -27.83 12.53 -35.78
N ALA A 947 -27.90 11.21 -35.59
CA ALA A 947 -29.08 10.43 -35.85
C ALA A 947 -30.31 10.86 -34.99
N LEU A 948 -30.08 11.05 -33.68
CA LEU A 948 -31.11 11.51 -32.73
C LEU A 948 -31.62 12.92 -33.09
N LEU A 949 -30.72 13.84 -33.46
CA LEU A 949 -31.07 15.19 -33.88
C LEU A 949 -31.88 15.17 -35.19
N ALA A 950 -31.50 14.30 -36.13
CA ALA A 950 -32.25 14.11 -37.39
C ALA A 950 -33.67 13.53 -37.17
N GLU A 951 -33.86 12.65 -36.20
CA GLU A 951 -35.17 12.15 -35.79
C GLU A 951 -36.03 13.20 -35.09
N ALA A 952 -35.41 13.96 -34.16
CA ALA A 952 -36.10 15.05 -33.45
C ALA A 952 -36.56 16.20 -34.40
N THR A 953 -35.83 16.43 -35.50
CA THR A 953 -36.23 17.41 -36.51
C THR A 953 -37.32 16.93 -37.48
N LYS A 954 -37.58 15.61 -37.53
CA LYS A 954 -38.65 14.99 -38.34
C LYS A 954 -39.96 14.81 -37.58
N SER A 955 -39.93 14.84 -36.25
CA SER A 955 -41.07 14.81 -35.35
C SER A 955 -41.57 16.23 -35.03
#